data_cc270475bb92bfdf2170385b8b6b1d6a
#
_entry.id   cc270475bb92bfdf2170385b8b6b1d6a
#
_cell.length_a   1.000
_cell.length_b   1.000
_cell.length_c   1.000
_cell.angle_alpha   90.00
_cell.angle_beta   90.00
_cell.angle_gamma   90.00
#
_symmetry.space_group_name_H-M   'P 1'
#
loop_
_entity.id
_entity.type
_entity.pdbx_description
1 polymer ?
#
loop_
_entity_poly.entity_id
_entity_poly.type
_entity_poly.pdbx_seq_one_letter_code
_entity_poly.pdbx_strand_id
1 'polypeptide(L)'
;LTGFEARHPSSDYRPSSRLLRASILLDCGKTDDALEEMAAFDRDYPSSPWAADNRLKRAEVLESLGRHEEAIAVLEGVQSPPFQPEAAARAACLSARNLFRLGRSEAAVATASQVASNAAVQGDLRAEAYYLLGEIREAQTNLDACLAAFSNGMECASSPGMKRRGAYLTALRLLDGPASESSLQWARNFVAQAPNTEEAQQIELRLASCLLRNGMAAEAEKEYLRYQESYTNAAGLAMAFEGRGWALLSLNRAAEAASDFLKSASLAANPGDKARCLYKAADSSYTNAQYATAASLYDRVVAEHPGSPLAPNAALQAADCTFRTGDADAALLRYEKIIATFAGTDAATEAMLRIGEIQRSQGRHKEALATFERVLQTASNSVAVPRALHNKGMTLHHLFRFSEAKETFEKMVADYPGHPLAEQAFYMRGICDFALGRDDQALSEFAAFLDTFPDSPRAPEILFWMGKYHYNAGNFPEAERILLKLVERNPSGDLADSALLLAGLAASKSKEFVRALSCFNKLVKEYPQSPRIPEARFAQAEAMTELADLTGAILVLDEIILKHPESDLVPAAWGRKGDCQFTLGEKNHKRYEEAIESYRVVRGIAGARSDLALQAEYKIGRCLEKLGRTDQALQQYYEKVMIPYLDELEKGRWHNESSKTWFTRAAFSAADILESRRDWEGAVRMLRRVTEADVPAARDAEDRIRRIKSENWWNFLNSGG
;
A
#
# COMPACT_ATOMS: atom_id res chain seq x y z
N LEU A 1 10.64 -17.66 78.39
CA LEU A 1 9.23 -17.35 78.58
C LEU A 1 8.36 -18.58 78.67
N THR A 2 8.74 -19.72 78.08
CA THR A 2 8.06 -21.02 78.21
C THR A 2 7.96 -21.46 79.67
N GLY A 3 6.75 -21.68 80.19
CA GLY A 3 6.51 -22.06 81.59
C GLY A 3 6.51 -20.89 82.60
N PHE A 4 6.61 -19.64 82.18
CA PHE A 4 6.52 -18.46 83.06
C PHE A 4 5.20 -18.47 83.81
N GLU A 5 4.10 -18.64 83.12
CA GLU A 5 2.73 -18.63 83.64
C GLU A 5 2.51 -19.73 84.69
N ALA A 6 3.10 -20.94 84.42
CA ALA A 6 3.03 -22.08 85.38
C ALA A 6 3.85 -21.83 86.61
N ARG A 7 5.00 -21.18 86.52
CA ARG A 7 5.88 -20.84 87.62
C ARG A 7 5.47 -19.64 88.45
N HIS A 8 4.70 -18.76 87.85
CA HIS A 8 4.23 -17.51 88.47
C HIS A 8 2.73 -17.29 88.27
N PRO A 9 1.86 -18.19 88.84
CA PRO A 9 0.43 -18.20 88.56
C PRO A 9 -0.34 -16.95 89.01
N SER A 10 0.22 -16.16 89.94
CA SER A 10 -0.35 -14.93 90.50
C SER A 10 0.27 -13.66 89.91
N SER A 11 1.16 -13.75 88.93
CA SER A 11 1.85 -12.61 88.38
C SER A 11 0.95 -11.79 87.42
N ASP A 12 0.93 -10.48 87.60
CA ASP A 12 0.27 -9.53 86.68
C ASP A 12 0.97 -9.45 85.30
N TYR A 13 2.15 -9.97 85.14
CA TYR A 13 2.93 -10.03 83.88
C TYR A 13 2.57 -11.23 83.03
N ARG A 14 1.65 -12.10 83.38
CA ARG A 14 1.22 -13.26 82.58
C ARG A 14 0.70 -12.84 81.20
N PRO A 15 -0.22 -11.89 81.06
CA PRO A 15 -0.68 -11.47 79.75
C PRO A 15 0.44 -10.91 78.87
N SER A 16 1.27 -10.01 79.38
CA SER A 16 2.41 -9.46 78.66
C SER A 16 3.47 -10.45 78.28
N SER A 17 3.72 -11.49 79.15
CA SER A 17 4.68 -12.55 78.82
C SER A 17 4.22 -13.41 77.61
N ARG A 18 2.91 -13.66 77.52
CA ARG A 18 2.33 -14.41 76.37
C ARG A 18 2.40 -13.60 75.08
N LEU A 19 2.10 -12.34 75.13
CA LEU A 19 2.21 -11.45 73.97
C LEU A 19 3.65 -11.32 73.50
N LEU A 20 4.61 -11.22 74.45
CA LEU A 20 6.03 -11.19 74.12
C LEU A 20 6.49 -12.52 73.51
N ARG A 21 5.96 -13.62 73.96
CA ARG A 21 6.23 -14.96 73.40
C ARG A 21 5.69 -15.05 71.97
N ALA A 22 4.47 -14.60 71.72
CA ALA A 22 3.87 -14.57 70.40
C ALA A 22 4.72 -13.70 69.45
N SER A 23 5.18 -12.51 69.91
CA SER A 23 6.04 -11.63 69.11
C SER A 23 7.37 -12.30 68.76
N ILE A 24 8.04 -12.94 69.71
CA ILE A 24 9.30 -13.67 69.46
C ILE A 24 9.07 -14.83 68.47
N LEU A 25 7.95 -15.54 68.56
CA LEU A 25 7.62 -16.61 67.60
C LEU A 25 7.44 -16.07 66.18
N LEU A 26 6.81 -14.90 66.03
CA LEU A 26 6.74 -14.20 64.72
C LEU A 26 8.12 -13.84 64.20
N ASP A 27 8.97 -13.24 65.02
CA ASP A 27 10.33 -12.86 64.66
C ASP A 27 11.22 -14.09 64.27
N CYS A 28 10.91 -15.26 64.85
CA CYS A 28 11.53 -16.53 64.51
C CYS A 28 10.92 -17.24 63.28
N GLY A 29 9.93 -16.64 62.61
CA GLY A 29 9.25 -17.26 61.48
C GLY A 29 8.28 -18.42 61.84
N LYS A 30 8.00 -18.63 63.13
CA LYS A 30 7.08 -19.67 63.62
C LYS A 30 5.65 -19.12 63.71
N THR A 31 5.06 -18.83 62.57
CA THR A 31 3.83 -18.04 62.42
C THR A 31 2.61 -18.78 62.99
N ASP A 32 2.48 -20.08 62.77
CA ASP A 32 1.35 -20.86 63.30
C ASP A 32 1.42 -20.99 64.83
N ASP A 33 2.60 -21.23 65.39
CA ASP A 33 2.79 -21.28 66.88
C ASP A 33 2.43 -19.86 67.45
N ALA A 34 2.78 -18.80 66.81
CA ALA A 34 2.46 -17.43 67.23
C ALA A 34 0.94 -17.20 67.22
N LEU A 35 0.24 -17.65 66.17
CA LEU A 35 -1.22 -17.52 66.04
C LEU A 35 -1.94 -18.33 67.13
N GLU A 36 -1.41 -19.48 67.51
CA GLU A 36 -1.92 -20.32 68.63
C GLU A 36 -1.77 -19.56 69.93
N GLU A 37 -0.62 -18.97 70.22
CA GLU A 37 -0.39 -18.19 71.43
C GLU A 37 -1.29 -16.98 71.53
N MET A 38 -1.44 -16.27 70.38
CA MET A 38 -2.39 -15.12 70.31
C MET A 38 -3.83 -15.56 70.53
N ALA A 39 -4.26 -16.70 69.98
CA ALA A 39 -5.60 -17.24 70.23
C ALA A 39 -5.78 -17.70 71.70
N ALA A 40 -4.78 -18.29 72.33
CA ALA A 40 -4.80 -18.62 73.71
C ALA A 40 -4.85 -17.39 74.62
N PHE A 41 -4.16 -16.30 74.22
CA PHE A 41 -4.26 -15.03 74.93
C PHE A 41 -5.73 -14.45 74.86
N ASP A 42 -6.38 -14.51 73.73
CA ASP A 42 -7.77 -14.03 73.56
C ASP A 42 -8.74 -14.83 74.43
N ARG A 43 -8.52 -16.11 74.60
CA ARG A 43 -9.37 -16.96 75.47
C ARG A 43 -9.14 -16.70 76.98
N ASP A 44 -7.86 -16.61 77.37
CA ASP A 44 -7.46 -16.57 78.78
C ASP A 44 -7.51 -15.16 79.34
N TYR A 45 -7.39 -14.12 78.52
CA TYR A 45 -7.34 -12.73 78.95
C TYR A 45 -8.28 -11.79 78.09
N PRO A 46 -9.57 -12.10 77.94
CA PRO A 46 -10.49 -11.38 77.05
C PRO A 46 -10.71 -9.92 77.44
N SER A 47 -10.55 -9.60 78.76
CA SER A 47 -10.70 -8.25 79.30
C SER A 47 -9.37 -7.51 79.50
N SER A 48 -8.27 -8.04 78.97
CA SER A 48 -6.96 -7.39 79.03
C SER A 48 -6.97 -6.08 78.25
N PRO A 49 -6.28 -5.02 78.69
CA PRO A 49 -6.11 -3.79 77.91
C PRO A 49 -5.48 -4.05 76.54
N TRP A 50 -4.75 -5.11 76.35
CA TRP A 50 -4.04 -5.51 75.10
C TRP A 50 -4.89 -6.46 74.24
N ALA A 51 -6.14 -6.81 74.65
CA ALA A 51 -6.94 -7.78 73.90
C ALA A 51 -7.32 -7.27 72.50
N ALA A 52 -7.65 -6.00 72.36
CA ALA A 52 -7.90 -5.40 71.06
C ALA A 52 -6.67 -5.41 70.13
N ASP A 53 -5.52 -4.97 70.63
CA ASP A 53 -4.26 -4.97 69.89
C ASP A 53 -3.81 -6.35 69.50
N ASN A 54 -3.98 -7.36 70.40
CA ASN A 54 -3.68 -8.74 70.06
C ASN A 54 -4.52 -9.28 68.89
N ARG A 55 -5.86 -9.03 68.92
CA ARG A 55 -6.76 -9.46 67.82
C ARG A 55 -6.47 -8.73 66.52
N LEU A 56 -6.20 -7.45 66.55
CA LEU A 56 -5.79 -6.67 65.40
C LEU A 56 -4.51 -7.25 64.80
N LYS A 57 -3.47 -7.50 65.62
CA LYS A 57 -2.21 -8.07 65.21
C LYS A 57 -2.37 -9.47 64.63
N ARG A 58 -3.18 -10.32 65.32
CA ARG A 58 -3.52 -11.66 64.85
C ARG A 58 -4.20 -11.63 63.46
N ALA A 59 -5.14 -10.71 63.26
CA ALA A 59 -5.80 -10.52 61.96
C ALA A 59 -4.83 -10.06 60.86
N GLU A 60 -3.88 -9.15 61.16
CA GLU A 60 -2.84 -8.73 60.22
C GLU A 60 -1.95 -9.92 59.79
N VAL A 61 -1.59 -10.79 60.75
CA VAL A 61 -0.82 -12.01 60.47
C VAL A 61 -1.61 -12.99 59.60
N LEU A 62 -2.88 -13.20 59.91
CA LEU A 62 -3.78 -14.04 59.09
C LEU A 62 -3.96 -13.49 57.69
N GLU A 63 -4.11 -12.16 57.54
CA GLU A 63 -4.16 -11.47 56.22
C GLU A 63 -2.91 -11.73 55.41
N SER A 64 -1.72 -11.62 56.03
CA SER A 64 -0.43 -11.89 55.37
C SER A 64 -0.26 -13.33 54.88
N LEU A 65 -0.96 -14.29 55.51
CA LEU A 65 -1.01 -15.69 55.11
C LEU A 65 -2.13 -16.01 54.11
N GLY A 66 -2.92 -14.99 53.67
CA GLY A 66 -4.08 -15.21 52.83
C GLY A 66 -5.30 -15.84 53.48
N ARG A 67 -5.30 -15.99 54.84
CA ARG A 67 -6.38 -16.60 55.66
C ARG A 67 -7.45 -15.57 56.01
N HIS A 68 -8.05 -14.96 54.96
CA HIS A 68 -8.91 -13.77 55.03
C HIS A 68 -10.18 -14.03 55.85
N GLU A 69 -10.82 -15.21 55.72
CA GLU A 69 -12.05 -15.52 56.47
C GLU A 69 -11.78 -15.61 57.96
N GLU A 70 -10.65 -16.21 58.37
CA GLU A 70 -10.27 -16.29 59.78
C GLU A 70 -9.89 -14.92 60.34
N ALA A 71 -9.26 -14.07 59.53
CA ALA A 71 -8.97 -12.70 59.91
C ALA A 71 -10.29 -11.90 60.23
N ILE A 72 -11.30 -12.05 59.39
CA ILE A 72 -12.61 -11.41 59.61
C ILE A 72 -13.25 -11.91 60.89
N ALA A 73 -13.25 -13.24 61.13
CA ALA A 73 -13.83 -13.83 62.34
C ALA A 73 -13.17 -13.32 63.63
N VAL A 74 -11.85 -13.12 63.63
CA VAL A 74 -11.11 -12.54 64.75
C VAL A 74 -11.50 -11.07 64.97
N LEU A 75 -11.70 -10.29 63.88
CA LEU A 75 -12.01 -8.88 63.91
C LEU A 75 -13.44 -8.59 64.40
N GLU A 76 -14.42 -9.47 64.14
CA GLU A 76 -15.78 -9.36 64.67
C GLU A 76 -15.80 -9.19 66.16
N GLY A 77 -14.89 -9.87 66.88
CA GLY A 77 -14.77 -9.74 68.32
C GLY A 77 -14.20 -8.42 68.83
N VAL A 78 -13.76 -7.51 67.96
CA VAL A 78 -13.24 -6.17 68.32
C VAL A 78 -14.24 -5.05 67.97
N GLN A 79 -15.18 -5.32 67.09
CA GLN A 79 -16.13 -4.30 66.58
C GLN A 79 -17.22 -3.94 67.58
N SER A 80 -17.37 -4.68 68.67
CA SER A 80 -18.43 -4.47 69.70
C SER A 80 -17.82 -4.08 71.06
N PRO A 81 -18.58 -3.35 71.91
CA PRO A 81 -18.13 -3.06 73.28
C PRO A 81 -17.69 -4.34 74.00
N PRO A 82 -16.60 -4.32 74.84
CA PRO A 82 -16.11 -3.16 75.56
C PRO A 82 -14.95 -2.41 74.95
N PHE A 83 -14.61 -2.60 73.64
CA PHE A 83 -13.42 -1.99 73.05
C PHE A 83 -13.66 -0.51 72.68
N GLN A 84 -12.56 0.23 72.64
CA GLN A 84 -12.59 1.67 72.30
C GLN A 84 -13.01 1.88 70.82
N PRO A 85 -13.71 2.98 70.53
CA PRO A 85 -14.16 3.28 69.15
C PRO A 85 -13.04 3.26 68.11
N GLU A 86 -11.83 3.63 68.48
CA GLU A 86 -10.67 3.60 67.61
C GLU A 86 -10.21 2.19 67.23
N ALA A 87 -10.18 1.27 68.21
CA ALA A 87 -9.86 -0.15 67.95
C ALA A 87 -10.94 -0.81 67.08
N ALA A 88 -12.21 -0.53 67.35
CA ALA A 88 -13.32 -0.99 66.55
C ALA A 88 -13.25 -0.46 65.09
N ALA A 89 -12.88 0.77 64.90
CA ALA A 89 -12.70 1.36 63.55
C ALA A 89 -11.50 0.75 62.81
N ARG A 90 -10.38 0.48 63.49
CA ARG A 90 -9.23 -0.27 62.92
C ARG A 90 -9.66 -1.68 62.51
N ALA A 91 -10.37 -2.37 63.34
CA ALA A 91 -10.90 -3.72 63.08
C ALA A 91 -11.84 -3.69 61.84
N ALA A 92 -12.68 -2.71 61.72
CA ALA A 92 -13.58 -2.53 60.57
C ALA A 92 -12.82 -2.24 59.29
N CYS A 93 -11.76 -1.41 59.30
CA CYS A 93 -10.91 -1.17 58.12
C CYS A 93 -10.18 -2.46 57.69
N LEU A 94 -9.58 -3.21 58.60
CA LEU A 94 -8.95 -4.51 58.32
C LEU A 94 -9.98 -5.52 57.80
N SER A 95 -11.19 -5.57 58.40
CA SER A 95 -12.28 -6.43 57.92
C SER A 95 -12.70 -6.08 56.49
N ALA A 96 -12.89 -4.81 56.21
CA ALA A 96 -13.24 -4.33 54.87
C ALA A 96 -12.19 -4.70 53.83
N ARG A 97 -10.88 -4.60 54.14
CA ARG A 97 -9.79 -5.00 53.29
C ARG A 97 -9.82 -6.53 53.00
N ASN A 98 -10.04 -7.35 54.06
CA ASN A 98 -10.13 -8.78 53.87
C ASN A 98 -11.39 -9.21 53.11
N LEU A 99 -12.53 -8.55 53.30
CA LEU A 99 -13.75 -8.75 52.52
C LEU A 99 -13.52 -8.42 51.03
N PHE A 100 -12.78 -7.35 50.76
CA PHE A 100 -12.43 -6.98 49.39
C PHE A 100 -11.52 -8.03 48.74
N ARG A 101 -10.51 -8.57 49.47
CA ARG A 101 -9.65 -9.66 49.00
C ARG A 101 -10.40 -10.95 48.68
N LEU A 102 -11.51 -11.21 49.39
CA LEU A 102 -12.42 -12.34 49.13
C LEU A 102 -13.41 -12.07 47.97
N GLY A 103 -13.33 -10.89 47.30
CA GLY A 103 -14.28 -10.53 46.27
C GLY A 103 -15.66 -10.06 46.73
N ARG A 104 -15.84 -9.94 48.06
CA ARG A 104 -17.11 -9.48 48.71
C ARG A 104 -17.17 -7.94 48.69
N SER A 105 -17.14 -7.33 47.53
CA SER A 105 -16.97 -5.87 47.37
C SER A 105 -18.08 -5.03 47.98
N GLU A 106 -19.34 -5.48 47.94
CA GLU A 106 -20.46 -4.72 48.54
C GLU A 106 -20.35 -4.68 50.08
N ALA A 107 -20.03 -5.79 50.69
CA ALA A 107 -19.80 -5.87 52.14
C ALA A 107 -18.59 -5.03 52.56
N ALA A 108 -17.52 -5.05 51.77
CA ALA A 108 -16.33 -4.24 51.98
C ALA A 108 -16.65 -2.73 51.92
N VAL A 109 -17.43 -2.29 50.91
CA VAL A 109 -17.89 -0.91 50.82
C VAL A 109 -18.75 -0.52 52.03
N ALA A 110 -19.70 -1.35 52.43
CA ALA A 110 -20.58 -1.07 53.57
C ALA A 110 -19.77 -0.85 54.86
N THR A 111 -18.83 -1.79 55.14
CA THR A 111 -17.98 -1.75 56.32
C THR A 111 -17.02 -0.54 56.30
N ALA A 112 -16.37 -0.25 55.21
CA ALA A 112 -15.48 0.92 55.08
C ALA A 112 -16.25 2.24 55.16
N SER A 113 -17.46 2.30 54.53
CA SER A 113 -18.31 3.48 54.60
C SER A 113 -18.82 3.78 56.01
N GLN A 114 -19.08 2.78 56.80
CA GLN A 114 -19.45 2.94 58.23
C GLN A 114 -18.33 3.66 59.01
N VAL A 115 -17.09 3.33 58.79
CA VAL A 115 -15.93 4.00 59.42
C VAL A 115 -15.77 5.42 58.86
N ALA A 116 -15.81 5.57 57.56
CA ALA A 116 -15.61 6.84 56.90
C ALA A 116 -16.65 7.89 57.24
N SER A 117 -17.95 7.47 57.48
CA SER A 117 -19.04 8.33 57.88
C SER A 117 -19.13 8.60 59.39
N ASN A 118 -18.41 7.84 60.21
CA ASN A 118 -18.48 7.99 61.67
C ASN A 118 -17.69 9.21 62.13
N ALA A 119 -18.41 10.24 62.62
CA ALA A 119 -17.85 11.48 63.11
C ALA A 119 -16.95 11.32 64.36
N ALA A 120 -17.14 10.23 65.15
CA ALA A 120 -16.31 9.94 66.28
C ALA A 120 -14.90 9.41 65.87
N VAL A 121 -14.74 8.88 64.66
CA VAL A 121 -13.45 8.45 64.12
C VAL A 121 -12.82 9.64 63.37
N GLN A 122 -11.70 10.10 63.81
CA GLN A 122 -11.05 11.29 63.24
C GLN A 122 -9.63 10.98 62.75
N GLY A 123 -9.10 11.90 61.97
CA GLY A 123 -7.71 11.87 61.55
C GLY A 123 -7.39 10.73 60.55
N ASP A 124 -6.22 10.11 60.74
CA ASP A 124 -5.64 9.20 59.78
C ASP A 124 -6.43 7.89 59.59
N LEU A 125 -7.13 7.44 60.61
CA LEU A 125 -7.91 6.22 60.53
C LEU A 125 -9.16 6.41 59.64
N ARG A 126 -9.80 7.55 59.73
CA ARG A 126 -10.91 7.94 58.82
C ARG A 126 -10.41 8.10 57.39
N ALA A 127 -9.24 8.67 57.22
CA ALA A 127 -8.57 8.78 55.93
C ALA A 127 -8.29 7.42 55.30
N GLU A 128 -7.79 6.45 56.13
CA GLU A 128 -7.53 5.08 55.63
C GLU A 128 -8.83 4.42 55.13
N ALA A 129 -9.95 4.59 55.82
CA ALA A 129 -11.24 4.06 55.37
C ALA A 129 -11.67 4.64 54.02
N TYR A 130 -11.47 5.95 53.83
CA TYR A 130 -11.74 6.59 52.54
C TYR A 130 -10.80 6.11 51.42
N TYR A 131 -9.51 5.88 51.70
CA TYR A 131 -8.60 5.36 50.70
C TYR A 131 -8.97 3.93 50.30
N LEU A 132 -9.35 3.10 51.26
CA LEU A 132 -9.83 1.74 50.96
C LEU A 132 -11.13 1.79 50.13
N LEU A 133 -12.05 2.69 50.43
CA LEU A 133 -13.25 2.92 49.61
C LEU A 133 -12.88 3.30 48.18
N GLY A 134 -11.91 4.18 48.00
CA GLY A 134 -11.38 4.56 46.70
C GLY A 134 -10.85 3.37 45.93
N GLU A 135 -10.02 2.52 46.55
CA GLU A 135 -9.45 1.30 45.96
C GLU A 135 -10.57 0.30 45.54
N ILE A 136 -11.61 0.14 46.38
CA ILE A 136 -12.74 -0.73 46.03
C ILE A 136 -13.57 -0.16 44.88
N ARG A 137 -13.80 1.17 44.84
CA ARG A 137 -14.54 1.86 43.76
C ARG A 137 -13.78 1.80 42.44
N GLU A 138 -12.47 1.85 42.50
CA GLU A 138 -11.64 1.62 41.33
C GLU A 138 -11.85 0.22 40.73
N ALA A 139 -11.80 -0.81 41.55
CA ALA A 139 -12.04 -2.19 41.09
C ALA A 139 -13.47 -2.37 40.51
N GLN A 140 -14.41 -1.49 40.88
CA GLN A 140 -15.75 -1.39 40.31
C GLN A 140 -15.81 -0.49 39.05
N THR A 141 -14.66 0.00 38.52
CA THR A 141 -14.57 0.89 37.38
C THR A 141 -15.26 2.26 37.53
N ASN A 142 -15.50 2.69 38.79
CA ASN A 142 -16.12 3.99 39.08
C ASN A 142 -15.08 5.02 39.50
N LEU A 143 -14.45 5.65 38.48
CA LEU A 143 -13.37 6.60 38.69
C LEU A 143 -13.77 7.84 39.52
N ASP A 144 -14.94 8.40 39.24
CA ASP A 144 -15.40 9.61 39.95
C ASP A 144 -15.59 9.36 41.46
N ALA A 145 -16.21 8.24 41.80
CA ALA A 145 -16.37 7.85 43.20
C ALA A 145 -15.02 7.48 43.86
N CYS A 146 -14.09 6.93 43.12
CA CYS A 146 -12.73 6.65 43.56
C CYS A 146 -11.99 7.96 43.91
N LEU A 147 -11.95 8.91 42.99
CA LEU A 147 -11.27 10.21 43.20
C LEU A 147 -11.94 11.03 44.34
N ALA A 148 -13.28 11.03 44.41
CA ALA A 148 -13.99 11.65 45.52
C ALA A 148 -13.65 11.03 46.89
N ALA A 149 -13.48 9.72 46.95
CA ALA A 149 -13.07 9.05 48.17
C ALA A 149 -11.64 9.45 48.57
N PHE A 150 -10.70 9.49 47.63
CA PHE A 150 -9.32 9.92 47.92
C PHE A 150 -9.27 11.39 48.37
N SER A 151 -10.06 12.29 47.77
CA SER A 151 -10.16 13.68 48.18
C SER A 151 -10.68 13.81 49.63
N ASN A 152 -11.78 13.12 49.94
CA ASN A 152 -12.32 13.09 51.29
C ASN A 152 -11.33 12.52 52.33
N GLY A 153 -10.57 11.52 51.92
CA GLY A 153 -9.50 10.96 52.76
C GLY A 153 -8.40 11.98 53.06
N MET A 154 -7.95 12.74 52.07
CA MET A 154 -6.92 13.77 52.24
C MET A 154 -7.43 14.92 53.16
N GLU A 155 -8.70 15.30 53.05
CA GLU A 155 -9.30 16.30 53.93
C GLU A 155 -9.37 15.84 55.39
N CYS A 156 -9.65 14.55 55.61
CA CYS A 156 -9.72 13.97 56.94
C CYS A 156 -8.35 13.69 57.56
N ALA A 157 -7.34 13.49 56.75
CA ALA A 157 -6.01 13.09 57.23
C ALA A 157 -5.35 14.19 58.11
N SER A 158 -4.83 13.78 59.24
CA SER A 158 -4.13 14.63 60.18
C SER A 158 -2.60 14.63 59.94
N SER A 159 -2.03 13.48 59.59
CA SER A 159 -0.61 13.37 59.31
C SER A 159 -0.23 13.75 57.88
N PRO A 160 0.97 14.38 57.70
CA PRO A 160 1.48 14.68 56.37
C PRO A 160 1.68 13.43 55.51
N GLY A 161 1.99 12.29 56.14
CA GLY A 161 2.18 10.99 55.47
C GLY A 161 0.90 10.46 54.84
N MET A 162 -0.24 10.54 55.58
CA MET A 162 -1.54 10.11 55.05
C MET A 162 -2.02 11.06 53.93
N LYS A 163 -1.84 12.37 54.06
CA LYS A 163 -2.12 13.32 52.97
C LYS A 163 -1.34 13.01 51.72
N ARG A 164 -0.07 12.72 51.85
CA ARG A 164 0.78 12.32 50.73
C ARG A 164 0.33 11.02 50.09
N ARG A 165 -0.06 10.01 50.91
CA ARG A 165 -0.63 8.75 50.38
C ARG A 165 -1.86 8.99 49.53
N GLY A 166 -2.79 9.82 50.00
CA GLY A 166 -4.00 10.22 49.24
C GLY A 166 -3.65 10.93 47.93
N ALA A 167 -2.69 11.87 47.99
CA ALA A 167 -2.23 12.58 46.80
C ALA A 167 -1.55 11.66 45.80
N TYR A 168 -0.78 10.69 46.25
CA TYR A 168 -0.17 9.65 45.43
C TYR A 168 -1.21 8.77 44.72
N LEU A 169 -2.20 8.23 45.49
CA LEU A 169 -3.28 7.42 44.94
C LEU A 169 -4.08 8.20 43.88
N THR A 170 -4.39 9.45 44.17
CA THR A 170 -5.07 10.35 43.21
C THR A 170 -4.25 10.53 41.94
N ALA A 171 -2.95 10.83 42.06
CA ALA A 171 -2.06 11.03 40.92
C ALA A 171 -1.99 9.76 40.04
N LEU A 172 -1.87 8.58 40.64
CA LEU A 172 -1.86 7.32 39.89
C LEU A 172 -3.12 7.18 39.04
N ARG A 173 -4.31 7.44 39.61
CA ARG A 173 -5.58 7.24 38.88
C ARG A 173 -5.83 8.29 37.81
N LEU A 174 -5.48 9.52 38.07
CA LEU A 174 -5.58 10.58 37.07
C LEU A 174 -4.67 10.28 35.87
N LEU A 175 -3.50 9.69 36.06
CA LEU A 175 -2.54 9.35 35.02
C LEU A 175 -2.91 8.07 34.24
N ASP A 176 -3.80 7.22 34.74
CA ASP A 176 -4.33 6.07 34.00
C ASP A 176 -5.36 6.49 32.93
N GLY A 177 -5.98 7.65 33.08
CA GLY A 177 -6.94 8.24 32.16
C GLY A 177 -6.29 9.08 31.04
N PRO A 178 -7.13 9.87 30.33
CA PRO A 178 -6.64 10.80 29.30
C PRO A 178 -5.83 11.93 29.96
N ALA A 179 -4.79 12.39 29.23
CA ALA A 179 -3.97 13.51 29.68
C ALA A 179 -4.75 14.82 29.65
N SER A 180 -5.23 15.26 30.80
CA SER A 180 -5.80 16.59 30.98
C SER A 180 -4.77 17.52 31.66
N GLU A 181 -4.89 18.83 31.43
CA GLU A 181 -4.00 19.81 32.08
C GLU A 181 -4.04 19.65 33.61
N SER A 182 -5.22 19.41 34.19
CA SER A 182 -5.40 19.19 35.62
C SER A 182 -4.70 17.94 36.14
N SER A 183 -4.79 16.81 35.39
CA SER A 183 -4.15 15.56 35.78
C SER A 183 -2.63 15.65 35.73
N LEU A 184 -2.11 16.28 34.69
CA LEU A 184 -0.66 16.51 34.52
C LEU A 184 -0.12 17.46 35.58
N GLN A 185 -0.84 18.54 35.87
CA GLN A 185 -0.45 19.50 36.89
C GLN A 185 -0.47 18.88 38.28
N TRP A 186 -1.47 18.04 38.59
CA TRP A 186 -1.54 17.30 39.85
C TRP A 186 -0.30 16.44 40.05
N ALA A 187 0.07 15.65 39.06
CA ALA A 187 1.22 14.78 39.10
C ALA A 187 2.55 15.56 39.27
N ARG A 188 2.71 16.66 38.52
CA ARG A 188 3.88 17.56 38.64
C ARG A 188 3.98 18.16 40.05
N ASN A 189 2.88 18.62 40.61
CA ASN A 189 2.83 19.16 41.98
C ASN A 189 3.19 18.09 43.01
N PHE A 190 2.71 16.85 42.84
CA PHE A 190 3.07 15.74 43.75
C PHE A 190 4.58 15.49 43.74
N VAL A 191 5.20 15.38 42.55
CA VAL A 191 6.65 15.16 42.40
C VAL A 191 7.44 16.34 43.03
N ALA A 192 7.00 17.59 42.83
CA ALA A 192 7.64 18.77 43.37
C ALA A 192 7.60 18.83 44.92
N GLN A 193 6.53 18.34 45.54
CA GLN A 193 6.35 18.35 47.00
C GLN A 193 7.17 17.27 47.73
N ALA A 194 7.48 16.17 47.06
CA ALA A 194 8.16 15.02 47.66
C ALA A 194 9.29 14.48 46.76
N PRO A 195 10.23 15.31 46.29
CA PRO A 195 11.28 14.90 45.39
C PRO A 195 12.12 13.79 46.04
N ASN A 196 12.65 12.87 45.23
CA ASN A 196 13.48 11.72 45.61
C ASN A 196 12.79 10.64 46.47
N THR A 197 11.48 10.68 46.62
CA THR A 197 10.74 9.57 47.22
C THR A 197 10.43 8.46 46.17
N GLU A 198 10.22 7.24 46.62
CA GLU A 198 9.88 6.16 45.70
C GLU A 198 8.54 6.43 45.00
N GLU A 199 7.56 7.01 45.68
CA GLU A 199 6.29 7.42 45.13
C GLU A 199 6.45 8.49 44.03
N ALA A 200 7.35 9.47 44.24
CA ALA A 200 7.62 10.50 43.24
C ALA A 200 8.24 9.91 41.98
N GLN A 201 9.17 8.96 42.13
CA GLN A 201 9.76 8.22 41.01
C GLN A 201 8.70 7.47 40.20
N GLN A 202 7.77 6.80 40.87
CA GLN A 202 6.68 6.08 40.21
C GLN A 202 5.71 7.02 39.48
N ILE A 203 5.35 8.14 40.10
CA ILE A 203 4.48 9.15 39.46
C ILE A 203 5.14 9.79 38.26
N GLU A 204 6.43 10.08 38.31
CA GLU A 204 7.16 10.68 37.20
C GLU A 204 7.23 9.75 35.98
N LEU A 205 7.51 8.46 36.20
CA LEU A 205 7.43 7.47 35.12
C LEU A 205 6.02 7.30 34.56
N ARG A 206 5.00 7.32 35.42
CA ARG A 206 3.61 7.25 35.00
C ARG A 206 3.18 8.51 34.22
N LEU A 207 3.61 9.69 34.66
CA LEU A 207 3.39 10.96 33.97
C LEU A 207 3.95 10.89 32.55
N ALA A 208 5.20 10.52 32.41
CA ALA A 208 5.84 10.39 31.10
C ALA A 208 5.13 9.35 30.20
N SER A 209 4.73 8.21 30.79
CA SER A 209 3.97 7.17 30.08
C SER A 209 2.56 7.64 29.66
N CYS A 210 1.88 8.41 30.53
CA CYS A 210 0.59 9.01 30.23
C CYS A 210 0.71 9.99 29.02
N LEU A 211 1.69 10.87 29.03
CA LEU A 211 1.97 11.79 27.92
C LEU A 211 2.19 11.03 26.61
N LEU A 212 3.01 9.98 26.67
CA LEU A 212 3.30 9.17 25.47
C LEU A 212 2.05 8.48 24.92
N ARG A 213 1.25 7.86 25.77
CA ARG A 213 -0.03 7.19 25.37
C ARG A 213 -1.03 8.16 24.74
N ASN A 214 -1.00 9.42 25.14
CA ASN A 214 -1.88 10.46 24.61
C ASN A 214 -1.27 11.22 23.41
N GLY A 215 -0.18 10.74 22.82
CA GLY A 215 0.45 11.31 21.62
C GLY A 215 1.32 12.53 21.87
N MET A 216 1.57 12.90 23.13
CA MET A 216 2.40 14.06 23.53
C MET A 216 3.87 13.65 23.63
N ALA A 217 4.41 13.09 22.54
CA ALA A 217 5.74 12.45 22.54
C ALA A 217 6.89 13.39 22.93
N ALA A 218 6.84 14.66 22.51
CA ALA A 218 7.88 15.64 22.85
C ALA A 218 7.91 16.02 24.34
N GLU A 219 6.75 16.05 25.00
CA GLU A 219 6.66 16.27 26.43
C GLU A 219 7.07 15.01 27.20
N ALA A 220 6.63 13.84 26.73
CA ALA A 220 7.04 12.57 27.31
C ALA A 220 8.57 12.39 27.28
N GLU A 221 9.23 12.73 26.17
CA GLU A 221 10.69 12.70 26.05
C GLU A 221 11.36 13.53 27.15
N LYS A 222 10.87 14.76 27.38
CA LYS A 222 11.42 15.67 28.39
C LYS A 222 11.27 15.10 29.82
N GLU A 223 10.09 14.54 30.13
CA GLU A 223 9.86 13.95 31.46
C GLU A 223 10.70 12.68 31.67
N TYR A 224 10.86 11.80 30.66
CA TYR A 224 11.77 10.67 30.76
C TYR A 224 13.25 11.10 30.88
N LEU A 225 13.67 12.13 30.16
CA LEU A 225 15.03 12.65 30.27
C LEU A 225 15.29 13.22 31.67
N ARG A 226 14.35 13.99 32.22
CA ARG A 226 14.42 14.48 33.60
C ARG A 226 14.57 13.35 34.61
N TYR A 227 13.79 12.27 34.45
CA TYR A 227 13.92 11.09 35.28
C TYR A 227 15.32 10.46 35.20
N GLN A 228 15.85 10.32 33.99
CA GLN A 228 17.21 9.78 33.78
C GLN A 228 18.33 10.61 34.45
N GLU A 229 18.13 11.90 34.55
CA GLU A 229 19.08 12.83 35.18
C GLU A 229 18.93 12.88 36.69
N SER A 230 17.73 12.63 37.19
CA SER A 230 17.44 12.80 38.64
C SER A 230 17.63 11.55 39.47
N TYR A 231 17.51 10.36 38.87
CA TYR A 231 17.46 9.11 39.62
C TYR A 231 18.50 8.08 39.17
N THR A 232 18.97 7.24 40.12
CA THR A 232 19.99 6.21 39.87
C THR A 232 19.48 4.80 40.00
N ASN A 233 18.20 4.59 40.35
CA ASN A 233 17.59 3.27 40.43
C ASN A 233 17.60 2.56 39.09
N ALA A 234 18.33 1.46 38.96
CA ALA A 234 18.51 0.74 37.70
C ALA A 234 17.19 0.25 37.06
N ALA A 235 16.23 -0.20 37.86
CA ALA A 235 14.93 -0.65 37.36
C ALA A 235 14.10 0.52 36.78
N GLY A 236 14.03 1.63 37.48
CA GLY A 236 13.37 2.84 37.00
C GLY A 236 14.06 3.45 35.78
N LEU A 237 15.38 3.46 35.75
CA LEU A 237 16.16 3.92 34.59
C LEU A 237 15.93 3.03 33.37
N ALA A 238 15.83 1.71 33.52
CA ALA A 238 15.52 0.82 32.43
C ALA A 238 14.16 1.17 31.79
N MET A 239 13.14 1.42 32.61
CA MET A 239 11.81 1.84 32.15
C MET A 239 11.83 3.22 31.50
N ALA A 240 12.61 4.17 32.07
CA ALA A 240 12.72 5.54 31.53
C ALA A 240 13.41 5.53 30.16
N PHE A 241 14.48 4.76 29.97
CA PHE A 241 15.14 4.60 28.67
C PHE A 241 14.22 3.91 27.66
N GLU A 242 13.50 2.86 28.04
CA GLU A 242 12.53 2.22 27.15
C GLU A 242 11.43 3.19 26.72
N GLY A 243 10.82 3.90 27.66
CA GLY A 243 9.77 4.88 27.40
C GLY A 243 10.24 6.04 26.53
N ARG A 244 11.45 6.58 26.79
CA ARG A 244 12.04 7.60 25.94
C ARG A 244 12.35 7.08 24.54
N GLY A 245 12.82 5.84 24.41
CA GLY A 245 13.00 5.19 23.11
C GLY A 245 11.71 5.18 22.28
N TRP A 246 10.58 4.87 22.89
CA TRP A 246 9.27 4.92 22.23
C TRP A 246 8.86 6.36 21.87
N ALA A 247 9.11 7.34 22.73
CA ALA A 247 8.85 8.75 22.44
C ALA A 247 9.69 9.24 21.26
N LEU A 248 10.96 8.88 21.20
CA LEU A 248 11.89 9.22 20.12
C LEU A 248 11.47 8.58 18.78
N LEU A 249 10.96 7.35 18.78
CA LEU A 249 10.40 6.72 17.57
C LEU A 249 9.18 7.50 17.07
N SER A 250 8.29 7.91 17.95
CA SER A 250 7.13 8.75 17.61
C SER A 250 7.52 10.11 17.03
N LEU A 251 8.72 10.60 17.38
CA LEU A 251 9.32 11.83 16.88
C LEU A 251 10.22 11.62 15.63
N ASN A 252 10.21 10.41 15.04
CA ASN A 252 11.06 10.01 13.91
C ASN A 252 12.59 10.10 14.19
N ARG A 253 13.01 10.00 15.44
CA ARG A 253 14.43 10.04 15.88
C ARG A 253 14.95 8.64 16.18
N ALA A 254 14.90 7.75 15.17
CA ALA A 254 15.17 6.32 15.32
C ALA A 254 16.60 5.98 15.80
N ALA A 255 17.61 6.77 15.42
CA ALA A 255 18.99 6.55 15.87
C ALA A 255 19.17 6.73 17.38
N GLU A 256 18.53 7.75 17.95
CA GLU A 256 18.58 8.01 19.39
C GLU A 256 17.74 6.98 20.15
N ALA A 257 16.58 6.60 19.58
CA ALA A 257 15.75 5.53 20.13
C ALA A 257 16.53 4.20 20.27
N ALA A 258 17.30 3.83 19.25
CA ALA A 258 18.15 2.64 19.29
C ALA A 258 19.15 2.68 20.46
N SER A 259 19.79 3.82 20.70
CA SER A 259 20.69 4.02 21.82
C SER A 259 20.00 3.84 23.17
N ASP A 260 18.79 4.40 23.29
CA ASP A 260 18.04 4.31 24.55
C ASP A 260 17.53 2.90 24.83
N PHE A 261 17.01 2.19 23.81
CA PHE A 261 16.65 0.80 23.96
C PHE A 261 17.85 -0.11 24.34
N LEU A 262 19.05 0.17 23.83
CA LEU A 262 20.25 -0.55 24.22
C LEU A 262 20.63 -0.29 25.70
N LYS A 263 20.51 0.95 26.16
CA LYS A 263 20.73 1.28 27.58
C LYS A 263 19.69 0.58 28.46
N SER A 264 18.41 0.61 28.06
CA SER A 264 17.36 -0.11 28.77
C SER A 264 17.66 -1.60 28.84
N ALA A 265 18.07 -2.24 27.74
CA ALA A 265 18.44 -3.65 27.71
C ALA A 265 19.61 -3.99 28.67
N SER A 266 20.57 -3.08 28.81
CA SER A 266 21.71 -3.26 29.72
C SER A 266 21.32 -3.18 31.19
N LEU A 267 20.29 -2.40 31.53
CA LEU A 267 19.84 -2.17 32.92
C LEU A 267 18.69 -3.10 33.33
N ALA A 268 17.95 -3.66 32.40
CA ALA A 268 16.82 -4.53 32.68
C ALA A 268 17.27 -5.80 33.46
N ALA A 269 16.54 -6.15 34.51
CA ALA A 269 16.81 -7.34 35.28
C ALA A 269 16.26 -8.61 34.63
N ASN A 270 15.06 -8.52 34.03
CA ASN A 270 14.33 -9.62 33.44
C ASN A 270 14.89 -9.98 32.05
N PRO A 271 15.24 -11.24 31.75
CA PRO A 271 15.68 -11.66 30.42
C PRO A 271 14.67 -11.37 29.28
N GLY A 272 13.37 -11.41 29.57
CA GLY A 272 12.33 -11.07 28.61
C GLY A 272 12.36 -9.60 28.20
N ASP A 273 12.56 -8.69 29.17
CA ASP A 273 12.68 -7.26 28.93
C ASP A 273 13.98 -6.93 28.17
N LYS A 274 15.09 -7.61 28.51
CA LYS A 274 16.34 -7.49 27.74
C LYS A 274 16.15 -7.86 26.29
N ALA A 275 15.55 -9.01 26.02
CA ALA A 275 15.28 -9.46 24.66
C ALA A 275 14.37 -8.49 23.90
N ARG A 276 13.32 -7.96 24.56
CA ARG A 276 12.40 -6.98 23.96
C ARG A 276 13.11 -5.68 23.62
N CYS A 277 13.90 -5.13 24.54
CA CYS A 277 14.61 -3.89 24.31
C CYS A 277 15.71 -4.04 23.24
N LEU A 278 16.45 -5.15 23.22
CA LEU A 278 17.40 -5.46 22.15
C LEU A 278 16.71 -5.55 20.79
N TYR A 279 15.56 -6.21 20.74
CA TYR A 279 14.76 -6.32 19.52
C TYR A 279 14.30 -4.94 19.04
N LYS A 280 13.84 -4.06 19.96
CA LYS A 280 13.43 -2.70 19.63
C LYS A 280 14.58 -1.78 19.22
N ALA A 281 15.76 -1.98 19.79
CA ALA A 281 16.98 -1.30 19.34
C ALA A 281 17.34 -1.69 17.89
N ALA A 282 17.19 -2.97 17.57
CA ALA A 282 17.37 -3.49 16.21
C ALA A 282 16.33 -2.92 15.22
N ASP A 283 15.03 -2.93 15.59
CA ASP A 283 13.95 -2.30 14.82
C ASP A 283 14.25 -0.82 14.53
N SER A 284 14.72 -0.08 15.54
CA SER A 284 15.06 1.33 15.42
C SER A 284 16.26 1.55 14.50
N SER A 285 17.27 0.69 14.58
CA SER A 285 18.43 0.71 13.67
C SER A 285 18.03 0.39 12.24
N TYR A 286 17.11 -0.56 12.06
CA TYR A 286 16.52 -0.89 10.75
C TYR A 286 15.78 0.30 10.14
N THR A 287 14.92 0.96 10.93
CA THR A 287 14.18 2.15 10.51
C THR A 287 15.14 3.30 10.10
N ASN A 288 16.28 3.41 10.77
CA ASN A 288 17.35 4.34 10.43
C ASN A 288 18.27 3.86 9.29
N ALA A 289 17.86 2.83 8.54
CA ALA A 289 18.61 2.19 7.43
C ALA A 289 20.02 1.68 7.81
N GLN A 290 20.31 1.50 9.10
CA GLN A 290 21.56 0.92 9.60
C GLN A 290 21.46 -0.62 9.63
N TYR A 291 21.29 -1.25 8.45
CA TYR A 291 20.97 -2.67 8.35
C TYR A 291 22.02 -3.59 8.96
N ALA A 292 23.30 -3.28 8.82
CA ALA A 292 24.36 -4.09 9.42
C ALA A 292 24.31 -4.08 10.96
N THR A 293 24.06 -2.92 11.56
CA THR A 293 23.89 -2.78 13.00
C THR A 293 22.61 -3.48 13.46
N ALA A 294 21.51 -3.31 12.72
CA ALA A 294 20.26 -3.99 13.03
C ALA A 294 20.42 -5.51 13.00
N ALA A 295 21.08 -6.07 11.97
CA ALA A 295 21.38 -7.50 11.89
C ALA A 295 22.15 -8.00 13.11
N SER A 296 23.20 -7.28 13.51
CA SER A 296 24.00 -7.64 14.71
C SER A 296 23.17 -7.63 15.99
N LEU A 297 22.26 -6.67 16.14
CA LEU A 297 21.41 -6.58 17.32
C LEU A 297 20.34 -7.69 17.35
N TYR A 298 19.74 -8.02 16.20
CA TYR A 298 18.84 -9.16 16.10
C TYR A 298 19.58 -10.50 16.37
N ASP A 299 20.80 -10.66 15.87
CA ASP A 299 21.64 -11.84 16.17
C ASP A 299 21.92 -11.96 17.66
N ARG A 300 22.11 -10.83 18.36
CA ARG A 300 22.25 -10.83 19.82
C ARG A 300 20.99 -11.33 20.53
N VAL A 301 19.79 -10.95 20.07
CA VAL A 301 18.53 -11.48 20.63
C VAL A 301 18.51 -13.01 20.51
N VAL A 302 18.90 -13.55 19.36
CA VAL A 302 18.92 -15.00 19.12
C VAL A 302 19.97 -15.71 19.99
N ALA A 303 21.16 -15.12 20.12
CA ALA A 303 22.29 -15.73 20.84
C ALA A 303 22.15 -15.65 22.37
N GLU A 304 21.74 -14.46 22.87
CA GLU A 304 21.65 -14.19 24.31
C GLU A 304 20.32 -14.70 24.91
N HIS A 305 19.26 -14.78 24.09
CA HIS A 305 17.90 -15.15 24.52
C HIS A 305 17.24 -16.19 23.60
N PRO A 306 17.85 -17.36 23.35
CA PRO A 306 17.34 -18.35 22.37
C PRO A 306 15.94 -18.89 22.72
N GLY A 307 15.55 -18.89 23.99
CA GLY A 307 14.21 -19.30 24.46
C GLY A 307 13.15 -18.17 24.40
N SER A 308 13.51 -16.98 23.96
CA SER A 308 12.55 -15.88 23.81
C SER A 308 11.59 -16.16 22.65
N PRO A 309 10.28 -15.86 22.81
CA PRO A 309 9.34 -15.91 21.67
C PRO A 309 9.70 -14.95 20.52
N LEU A 310 10.58 -13.98 20.77
CA LEU A 310 11.09 -13.06 19.75
C LEU A 310 12.25 -13.64 18.92
N ALA A 311 12.92 -14.70 19.39
CA ALA A 311 14.11 -15.23 18.73
C ALA A 311 13.88 -15.68 17.27
N PRO A 312 12.79 -16.40 16.91
CA PRO A 312 12.54 -16.75 15.52
C PRO A 312 12.37 -15.52 14.60
N ASN A 313 11.62 -14.51 15.07
CA ASN A 313 11.41 -13.27 14.32
C ASN A 313 12.70 -12.43 14.24
N ALA A 314 13.49 -12.40 15.31
CA ALA A 314 14.79 -11.73 15.31
C ALA A 314 15.73 -12.36 14.26
N ALA A 315 15.79 -13.69 14.19
CA ALA A 315 16.58 -14.38 13.18
C ALA A 315 16.13 -14.01 11.74
N LEU A 316 14.81 -13.96 11.53
CA LEU A 316 14.23 -13.58 10.24
C LEU A 316 14.61 -12.13 9.85
N GLN A 317 14.44 -11.19 10.79
CA GLN A 317 14.80 -9.79 10.54
C GLN A 317 16.31 -9.61 10.33
N ALA A 318 17.16 -10.38 11.02
CA ALA A 318 18.59 -10.37 10.78
C ALA A 318 18.95 -10.82 9.34
N ALA A 319 18.27 -11.85 8.85
CA ALA A 319 18.44 -12.33 7.48
C ALA A 319 17.92 -11.29 6.44
N ASP A 320 16.76 -10.68 6.70
CA ASP A 320 16.21 -9.59 5.87
C ASP A 320 17.18 -8.39 5.83
N CYS A 321 17.79 -8.02 6.95
CA CYS A 321 18.83 -6.99 7.00
C CYS A 321 20.04 -7.36 6.13
N THR A 322 20.50 -8.61 6.20
CA THR A 322 21.61 -9.09 5.37
C THR A 322 21.25 -9.01 3.87
N PHE A 323 20.05 -9.36 3.50
CA PHE A 323 19.57 -9.21 2.13
C PHE A 323 19.58 -7.74 1.67
N ARG A 324 19.15 -6.82 2.54
CA ARG A 324 19.14 -5.38 2.24
C ARG A 324 20.53 -4.75 2.14
N THR A 325 21.56 -5.36 2.73
CA THR A 325 22.96 -4.94 2.52
C THR A 325 23.53 -5.40 1.17
N GLY A 326 22.76 -6.16 0.39
CA GLY A 326 23.13 -6.62 -0.96
C GLY A 326 23.74 -8.02 -0.98
N ASP A 327 23.93 -8.67 0.16
CA ASP A 327 24.49 -10.03 0.23
C ASP A 327 23.37 -11.08 0.22
N ALA A 328 22.88 -11.38 -0.99
CA ALA A 328 21.81 -12.34 -1.19
C ALA A 328 22.21 -13.77 -0.80
N ASP A 329 23.46 -14.15 -1.03
CA ASP A 329 23.93 -15.52 -0.73
C ASP A 329 24.05 -15.74 0.77
N ALA A 330 24.61 -14.79 1.52
CA ALA A 330 24.61 -14.85 2.98
C ALA A 330 23.19 -14.82 3.56
N ALA A 331 22.28 -14.06 2.98
CA ALA A 331 20.88 -14.05 3.40
C ALA A 331 20.21 -15.41 3.19
N LEU A 332 20.43 -16.07 2.05
CA LEU A 332 19.92 -17.41 1.77
C LEU A 332 20.39 -18.43 2.82
N LEU A 333 21.69 -18.43 3.16
CA LEU A 333 22.22 -19.29 4.22
C LEU A 333 21.58 -19.03 5.59
N ARG A 334 21.31 -17.76 5.91
CA ARG A 334 20.60 -17.39 7.14
C ARG A 334 19.16 -17.89 7.16
N TYR A 335 18.41 -17.74 6.05
CA TYR A 335 17.04 -18.25 5.95
C TYR A 335 17.01 -19.80 6.06
N GLU A 336 17.95 -20.51 5.45
CA GLU A 336 18.05 -21.97 5.59
C GLU A 336 18.30 -22.38 7.05
N LYS A 337 19.15 -21.65 7.75
CA LYS A 337 19.40 -21.87 9.19
C LYS A 337 18.13 -21.63 10.02
N ILE A 338 17.33 -20.62 9.69
CA ILE A 338 16.06 -20.34 10.38
C ILE A 338 15.10 -21.51 10.21
N ILE A 339 14.97 -22.04 8.99
CA ILE A 339 14.10 -23.18 8.69
C ILE A 339 14.51 -24.41 9.49
N ALA A 340 15.83 -24.65 9.64
CA ALA A 340 16.34 -25.77 10.41
C ALA A 340 16.19 -25.61 11.94
N THR A 341 16.40 -24.36 12.44
CA THR A 341 16.45 -24.11 13.90
C THR A 341 15.05 -23.86 14.48
N PHE A 342 14.16 -23.21 13.72
CA PHE A 342 12.83 -22.78 14.17
C PHE A 342 11.71 -23.46 13.37
N ALA A 343 11.91 -24.75 13.03
CA ALA A 343 10.94 -25.51 12.25
C ALA A 343 9.52 -25.43 12.86
N GLY A 344 8.52 -25.26 11.99
CA GLY A 344 7.11 -25.16 12.41
C GLY A 344 6.66 -23.78 12.91
N THR A 345 7.54 -22.78 12.94
CA THR A 345 7.17 -21.39 13.27
C THR A 345 6.80 -20.60 12.01
N ASP A 346 6.05 -19.50 12.19
CA ASP A 346 5.74 -18.58 11.11
C ASP A 346 7.02 -17.96 10.51
N ALA A 347 8.04 -17.70 11.31
CA ALA A 347 9.33 -17.20 10.86
C ALA A 347 10.03 -18.17 9.89
N ALA A 348 9.95 -19.48 10.15
CA ALA A 348 10.50 -20.48 9.23
C ALA A 348 9.73 -20.55 7.91
N THR A 349 8.40 -20.39 7.97
CA THR A 349 7.56 -20.34 6.77
C THR A 349 7.86 -19.08 5.94
N GLU A 350 7.98 -17.92 6.60
CA GLU A 350 8.35 -16.68 5.94
C GLU A 350 9.77 -16.74 5.35
N ALA A 351 10.72 -17.36 6.05
CA ALA A 351 12.07 -17.60 5.52
C ALA A 351 12.05 -18.44 4.24
N MET A 352 11.25 -19.52 4.19
CA MET A 352 11.06 -20.30 2.95
C MET A 352 10.50 -19.44 1.83
N LEU A 353 9.52 -18.59 2.14
CA LEU A 353 8.93 -17.68 1.16
C LEU A 353 9.97 -16.70 0.59
N ARG A 354 10.82 -16.12 1.46
CA ARG A 354 11.92 -15.23 1.07
C ARG A 354 12.94 -15.94 0.18
N ILE A 355 13.30 -17.18 0.47
CA ILE A 355 14.19 -17.97 -0.40
C ILE A 355 13.58 -18.08 -1.80
N GLY A 356 12.31 -18.45 -1.91
CA GLY A 356 11.62 -18.56 -3.19
C GLY A 356 11.55 -17.23 -3.95
N GLU A 357 11.30 -16.12 -3.26
CA GLU A 357 11.30 -14.77 -3.83
C GLU A 357 12.69 -14.38 -4.37
N ILE A 358 13.75 -14.64 -3.62
CA ILE A 358 15.14 -14.39 -4.05
C ILE A 358 15.50 -15.26 -5.25
N GLN A 359 15.22 -16.56 -5.21
CA GLN A 359 15.47 -17.49 -6.31
C GLN A 359 14.76 -17.04 -7.60
N ARG A 360 13.50 -16.60 -7.47
CA ARG A 360 12.72 -16.08 -8.61
C ARG A 360 13.35 -14.80 -9.18
N SER A 361 13.77 -13.86 -8.34
CA SER A 361 14.42 -12.61 -8.78
C SER A 361 15.77 -12.84 -9.46
N GLN A 362 16.47 -13.91 -9.08
CA GLN A 362 17.72 -14.35 -9.71
C GLN A 362 17.48 -15.19 -10.99
N GLY A 363 16.24 -15.37 -11.45
CA GLY A 363 15.90 -16.18 -12.62
C GLY A 363 15.94 -17.69 -12.37
N ARG A 364 16.19 -18.14 -11.14
CA ARG A 364 16.19 -19.56 -10.73
C ARG A 364 14.78 -20.09 -10.54
N HIS A 365 13.95 -19.98 -11.61
CA HIS A 365 12.50 -20.22 -11.53
C HIS A 365 12.13 -21.66 -11.13
N LYS A 366 12.91 -22.68 -11.53
CA LYS A 366 12.63 -24.07 -11.15
C LYS A 366 12.82 -24.31 -9.65
N GLU A 367 13.85 -23.73 -9.08
CA GLU A 367 14.13 -23.83 -7.64
C GLU A 367 13.09 -23.04 -6.84
N ALA A 368 12.76 -21.83 -7.29
CA ALA A 368 11.71 -21.02 -6.69
C ALA A 368 10.36 -21.75 -6.66
N LEU A 369 9.98 -22.42 -7.75
CA LEU A 369 8.76 -23.21 -7.83
C LEU A 369 8.74 -24.31 -6.77
N ALA A 370 9.81 -25.10 -6.67
CA ALA A 370 9.93 -26.16 -5.68
C ALA A 370 9.85 -25.60 -4.25
N THR A 371 10.44 -24.43 -4.02
CA THR A 371 10.40 -23.78 -2.70
C THR A 371 8.97 -23.32 -2.36
N PHE A 372 8.23 -22.69 -3.26
CA PHE A 372 6.84 -22.30 -3.01
C PHE A 372 5.92 -23.51 -2.82
N GLU A 373 6.14 -24.60 -3.57
CA GLU A 373 5.39 -25.84 -3.37
C GLU A 373 5.65 -26.44 -1.98
N ARG A 374 6.90 -26.37 -1.49
CA ARG A 374 7.22 -26.80 -0.12
C ARG A 374 6.50 -25.94 0.92
N VAL A 375 6.43 -24.61 0.75
CA VAL A 375 5.64 -23.73 1.63
C VAL A 375 4.18 -24.19 1.69
N LEU A 376 3.55 -24.43 0.54
CA LEU A 376 2.15 -24.84 0.44
C LEU A 376 1.88 -26.22 1.06
N GLN A 377 2.86 -27.12 1.04
CA GLN A 377 2.76 -28.46 1.63
C GLN A 377 2.95 -28.44 3.16
N THR A 378 3.88 -27.64 3.65
CA THR A 378 4.28 -27.66 5.07
C THR A 378 3.51 -26.70 5.95
N ALA A 379 2.95 -25.65 5.38
CA ALA A 379 2.34 -24.54 6.12
C ALA A 379 0.94 -24.16 5.55
N SER A 380 0.10 -25.16 5.29
CA SER A 380 -1.20 -25.00 4.62
C SER A 380 -2.18 -24.01 5.28
N ASN A 381 -2.03 -23.75 6.57
CA ASN A 381 -2.87 -22.80 7.33
C ASN A 381 -2.15 -21.48 7.65
N SER A 382 -0.97 -21.25 7.13
CA SER A 382 -0.19 -20.04 7.40
C SER A 382 -0.75 -18.81 6.63
N VAL A 383 -0.59 -17.65 7.22
CA VAL A 383 -0.85 -16.34 6.58
C VAL A 383 0.00 -16.15 5.31
N ALA A 384 1.09 -16.90 5.16
CA ALA A 384 1.98 -16.88 4.00
C ALA A 384 1.39 -17.58 2.74
N VAL A 385 0.36 -18.43 2.89
CA VAL A 385 -0.20 -19.24 1.80
C VAL A 385 -0.66 -18.39 0.60
N PRO A 386 -1.41 -17.29 0.76
CA PRO A 386 -1.81 -16.47 -0.38
C PRO A 386 -0.62 -15.91 -1.17
N ARG A 387 0.43 -15.46 -0.46
CA ARG A 387 1.67 -14.98 -1.10
C ARG A 387 2.41 -16.11 -1.81
N ALA A 388 2.44 -17.30 -1.21
CA ALA A 388 3.07 -18.47 -1.82
C ALA A 388 2.33 -18.90 -3.09
N LEU A 389 0.99 -18.92 -3.09
CA LEU A 389 0.17 -19.21 -4.28
C LEU A 389 0.42 -18.17 -5.38
N HIS A 390 0.37 -16.88 -5.03
CA HIS A 390 0.64 -15.81 -6.00
C HIS A 390 2.04 -15.96 -6.62
N ASN A 391 3.07 -16.12 -5.80
CA ASN A 391 4.44 -16.25 -6.25
C ASN A 391 4.67 -17.55 -7.06
N LYS A 392 4.00 -18.66 -6.69
CA LYS A 392 3.97 -19.89 -7.47
C LYS A 392 3.38 -19.65 -8.86
N GLY A 393 2.21 -19.00 -8.93
CA GLY A 393 1.55 -18.66 -10.19
C GLY A 393 2.43 -17.79 -11.10
N MET A 394 3.05 -16.74 -10.52
CA MET A 394 3.99 -15.88 -11.24
C MET A 394 5.22 -16.65 -11.74
N THR A 395 5.73 -17.57 -10.93
CA THR A 395 6.89 -18.41 -11.32
C THR A 395 6.55 -19.37 -12.44
N LEU A 396 5.37 -20.00 -12.39
CA LEU A 396 4.86 -20.86 -13.47
C LEU A 396 4.66 -20.06 -14.76
N HIS A 397 4.15 -18.84 -14.68
CA HIS A 397 4.03 -17.95 -15.84
C HIS A 397 5.40 -17.65 -16.47
N HIS A 398 6.44 -17.35 -15.69
CA HIS A 398 7.80 -17.16 -16.19
C HIS A 398 8.42 -18.45 -16.78
N LEU A 399 7.98 -19.62 -16.35
CA LEU A 399 8.35 -20.90 -16.92
C LEU A 399 7.53 -21.30 -18.15
N PHE A 400 6.65 -20.41 -18.64
CA PHE A 400 5.72 -20.65 -19.74
C PHE A 400 4.71 -21.79 -19.50
N ARG A 401 4.51 -22.17 -18.21
CA ARG A 401 3.54 -23.18 -17.79
C ARG A 401 2.18 -22.50 -17.50
N PHE A 402 1.61 -21.87 -18.53
CA PHE A 402 0.48 -20.96 -18.36
C PHE A 402 -0.80 -21.63 -17.83
N SER A 403 -1.06 -22.91 -18.21
CA SER A 403 -2.23 -23.63 -17.70
C SER A 403 -2.16 -23.82 -16.18
N GLU A 404 -1.00 -24.26 -15.67
CA GLU A 404 -0.79 -24.48 -14.25
C GLU A 404 -0.71 -23.15 -13.46
N ALA A 405 -0.18 -22.10 -14.11
CA ALA A 405 -0.23 -20.76 -13.54
C ALA A 405 -1.67 -20.30 -13.34
N LYS A 406 -2.52 -20.47 -14.35
CA LYS A 406 -3.95 -20.13 -14.28
C LYS A 406 -4.64 -20.87 -13.14
N GLU A 407 -4.51 -22.20 -13.08
CA GLU A 407 -5.09 -23.02 -12.00
C GLU A 407 -4.64 -22.53 -10.61
N THR A 408 -3.36 -22.14 -10.48
CA THR A 408 -2.82 -21.62 -9.23
C THR A 408 -3.44 -20.27 -8.86
N PHE A 409 -3.64 -19.37 -9.82
CA PHE A 409 -4.31 -18.10 -9.60
C PHE A 409 -5.80 -18.26 -9.34
N GLU A 410 -6.48 -19.21 -10.02
CA GLU A 410 -7.87 -19.56 -9.73
C GLU A 410 -8.06 -20.01 -8.29
N LYS A 411 -7.18 -20.92 -7.83
CA LYS A 411 -7.17 -21.36 -6.43
C LYS A 411 -6.96 -20.20 -5.47
N MET A 412 -6.03 -19.31 -5.77
CA MET A 412 -5.76 -18.14 -4.92
C MET A 412 -6.98 -17.22 -4.80
N VAL A 413 -7.65 -16.92 -5.92
CA VAL A 413 -8.83 -16.04 -5.94
C VAL A 413 -10.02 -16.69 -5.24
N ALA A 414 -10.19 -18.02 -5.39
CA ALA A 414 -11.28 -18.75 -4.77
C ALA A 414 -11.11 -18.86 -3.24
N ASP A 415 -9.90 -19.21 -2.79
CA ASP A 415 -9.63 -19.46 -1.38
C ASP A 415 -9.40 -18.16 -0.57
N TYR A 416 -8.92 -17.09 -1.24
CA TYR A 416 -8.51 -15.82 -0.59
C TYR A 416 -9.01 -14.58 -1.33
N PRO A 417 -10.31 -14.41 -1.58
CA PRO A 417 -10.86 -13.31 -2.40
C PRO A 417 -10.62 -11.91 -1.79
N GLY A 418 -10.49 -11.82 -0.47
CA GLY A 418 -10.22 -10.56 0.24
C GLY A 418 -8.74 -10.21 0.40
N HIS A 419 -7.82 -11.04 -0.11
CA HIS A 419 -6.39 -10.76 0.03
C HIS A 419 -5.93 -9.67 -0.95
N PRO A 420 -5.02 -8.74 -0.57
CA PRO A 420 -4.54 -7.67 -1.45
C PRO A 420 -3.98 -8.13 -2.82
N LEU A 421 -3.44 -9.36 -2.89
CA LEU A 421 -2.94 -9.94 -4.13
C LEU A 421 -4.01 -10.65 -4.98
N ALA A 422 -5.27 -10.75 -4.51
CA ALA A 422 -6.34 -11.43 -5.23
C ALA A 422 -6.67 -10.71 -6.55
N GLU A 423 -6.69 -9.40 -6.54
CA GLU A 423 -6.88 -8.59 -7.75
C GLU A 423 -5.81 -8.90 -8.80
N GLN A 424 -4.53 -8.92 -8.40
CA GLN A 424 -3.43 -9.23 -9.31
C GLN A 424 -3.52 -10.68 -9.82
N ALA A 425 -3.85 -11.62 -8.96
CA ALA A 425 -4.04 -13.01 -9.35
C ALA A 425 -5.18 -13.17 -10.37
N PHE A 426 -6.29 -12.48 -10.17
CA PHE A 426 -7.40 -12.49 -11.12
C PHE A 426 -6.98 -11.93 -12.50
N TYR A 427 -6.30 -10.79 -12.51
CA TYR A 427 -5.75 -10.22 -13.73
C TYR A 427 -4.85 -11.22 -14.48
N MET A 428 -3.98 -11.92 -13.75
CA MET A 428 -3.05 -12.90 -14.32
C MET A 428 -3.75 -14.11 -14.93
N ARG A 429 -4.98 -14.45 -14.53
CA ARG A 429 -5.79 -15.51 -15.18
C ARG A 429 -6.04 -15.16 -16.66
N GLY A 430 -6.51 -13.93 -16.91
CA GLY A 430 -6.73 -13.45 -18.28
C GLY A 430 -5.43 -13.40 -19.10
N ILE A 431 -4.33 -12.97 -18.49
CA ILE A 431 -3.01 -12.99 -19.13
C ILE A 431 -2.56 -14.42 -19.51
N CYS A 432 -2.82 -15.41 -18.64
CA CYS A 432 -2.49 -16.80 -18.93
C CYS A 432 -3.33 -17.34 -20.11
N ASP A 433 -4.63 -17.05 -20.18
CA ASP A 433 -5.46 -17.46 -21.29
C ASP A 433 -5.00 -16.81 -22.61
N PHE A 434 -4.66 -15.53 -22.58
CA PHE A 434 -4.11 -14.85 -23.76
C PHE A 434 -2.79 -15.48 -24.21
N ALA A 435 -1.89 -15.79 -23.27
CA ALA A 435 -0.62 -16.46 -23.59
C ALA A 435 -0.79 -17.88 -24.15
N LEU A 436 -1.91 -18.54 -23.84
CA LEU A 436 -2.31 -19.85 -24.40
C LEU A 436 -3.01 -19.72 -25.75
N GLY A 437 -3.22 -18.51 -26.29
CA GLY A 437 -3.99 -18.29 -27.52
C GLY A 437 -5.49 -18.55 -27.35
N ARG A 438 -6.02 -18.48 -26.12
CA ARG A 438 -7.42 -18.68 -25.79
C ARG A 438 -8.12 -17.33 -25.66
N ASP A 439 -8.17 -16.59 -26.75
CA ASP A 439 -8.55 -15.18 -26.76
C ASP A 439 -9.96 -14.92 -26.21
N ASP A 440 -10.93 -15.76 -26.55
CA ASP A 440 -12.32 -15.64 -26.04
C ASP A 440 -12.37 -15.84 -24.52
N GLN A 441 -11.56 -16.74 -23.98
CA GLN A 441 -11.48 -16.97 -22.55
C GLN A 441 -10.80 -15.79 -21.86
N ALA A 442 -9.72 -15.25 -22.44
CA ALA A 442 -9.04 -14.06 -21.93
C ALA A 442 -9.97 -12.85 -21.86
N LEU A 443 -10.76 -12.63 -22.92
CA LEU A 443 -11.79 -11.56 -22.93
C LEU A 443 -12.85 -11.77 -21.85
N SER A 444 -13.31 -13.00 -21.64
CA SER A 444 -14.28 -13.34 -20.59
C SER A 444 -13.70 -13.10 -19.20
N GLU A 445 -12.44 -13.50 -18.95
CA GLU A 445 -11.74 -13.27 -17.68
C GLU A 445 -11.55 -11.77 -17.41
N PHE A 446 -11.16 -10.97 -18.41
CA PHE A 446 -11.03 -9.54 -18.27
C PHE A 446 -12.36 -8.82 -18.08
N ALA A 447 -13.44 -9.29 -18.71
CA ALA A 447 -14.78 -8.75 -18.45
C ALA A 447 -15.20 -9.03 -17.00
N ALA A 448 -15.01 -10.26 -16.51
CA ALA A 448 -15.29 -10.63 -15.13
C ALA A 448 -14.40 -9.85 -14.13
N PHE A 449 -13.14 -9.58 -14.49
CA PHE A 449 -12.26 -8.72 -13.69
C PHE A 449 -12.83 -7.31 -13.56
N LEU A 450 -13.27 -6.70 -14.65
CA LEU A 450 -13.84 -5.35 -14.67
C LEU A 450 -15.16 -5.22 -13.90
N ASP A 451 -15.91 -6.32 -13.80
CA ASP A 451 -17.14 -6.38 -13.01
C ASP A 451 -16.84 -6.57 -11.51
N THR A 452 -15.78 -7.31 -11.18
CA THR A 452 -15.38 -7.59 -9.80
C THR A 452 -14.59 -6.41 -9.19
N PHE A 453 -13.72 -5.77 -9.98
CA PHE A 453 -12.83 -4.68 -9.58
C PHE A 453 -13.03 -3.43 -10.46
N PRO A 454 -14.20 -2.78 -10.43
CA PRO A 454 -14.52 -1.67 -11.32
C PRO A 454 -13.62 -0.46 -11.15
N ASP A 455 -13.10 -0.24 -9.93
CA ASP A 455 -12.23 0.90 -9.57
C ASP A 455 -10.73 0.55 -9.60
N SER A 456 -10.39 -0.62 -10.14
CA SER A 456 -9.00 -1.04 -10.27
C SER A 456 -8.19 -0.05 -11.11
N PRO A 457 -6.96 0.31 -10.68
CA PRO A 457 -6.05 1.12 -11.50
C PRO A 457 -5.67 0.43 -12.82
N ARG A 458 -5.89 -0.89 -12.96
CA ARG A 458 -5.66 -1.67 -14.19
C ARG A 458 -6.85 -1.64 -15.16
N ALA A 459 -8.03 -1.22 -14.71
CA ALA A 459 -9.23 -1.22 -15.54
C ALA A 459 -9.07 -0.44 -16.87
N PRO A 460 -8.42 0.75 -16.91
CA PRO A 460 -8.19 1.45 -18.17
C PRO A 460 -7.30 0.68 -19.14
N GLU A 461 -6.23 0.04 -18.66
CA GLU A 461 -5.34 -0.77 -19.49
C GLU A 461 -6.05 -1.98 -20.09
N ILE A 462 -6.87 -2.66 -19.28
CA ILE A 462 -7.67 -3.81 -19.73
C ILE A 462 -8.68 -3.38 -20.79
N LEU A 463 -9.45 -2.30 -20.55
CA LEU A 463 -10.41 -1.78 -21.52
C LEU A 463 -9.73 -1.36 -22.82
N PHE A 464 -8.56 -0.72 -22.74
CA PHE A 464 -7.80 -0.34 -23.93
C PHE A 464 -7.32 -1.56 -24.71
N TRP A 465 -6.80 -2.58 -24.01
CA TRP A 465 -6.37 -3.82 -24.62
C TRP A 465 -7.54 -4.55 -25.30
N MET A 466 -8.69 -4.69 -24.62
CA MET A 466 -9.90 -5.32 -25.19
C MET A 466 -10.39 -4.56 -26.42
N GLY A 467 -10.43 -3.23 -26.35
CA GLY A 467 -10.81 -2.38 -27.46
C GLY A 467 -9.88 -2.54 -28.68
N LYS A 468 -8.56 -2.55 -28.43
CA LYS A 468 -7.54 -2.80 -29.46
C LYS A 468 -7.64 -4.21 -30.06
N TYR A 469 -7.91 -5.22 -29.22
CA TYR A 469 -8.14 -6.59 -29.68
C TYR A 469 -9.31 -6.66 -30.65
N HIS A 470 -10.48 -6.13 -30.28
CA HIS A 470 -11.67 -6.10 -31.14
C HIS A 470 -11.44 -5.30 -32.42
N TYR A 471 -10.69 -4.19 -32.34
CA TYR A 471 -10.31 -3.44 -33.53
C TYR A 471 -9.48 -4.28 -34.53
N ASN A 472 -8.46 -4.97 -34.05
CA ASN A 472 -7.59 -5.82 -34.86
C ASN A 472 -8.35 -7.05 -35.44
N ALA A 473 -9.32 -7.57 -34.68
CA ALA A 473 -10.19 -8.67 -35.11
C ALA A 473 -11.27 -8.22 -36.11
N GLY A 474 -11.34 -6.90 -36.45
CA GLY A 474 -12.35 -6.35 -37.37
C GLY A 474 -13.73 -6.14 -36.74
N ASN A 475 -13.87 -6.37 -35.43
CA ASN A 475 -15.12 -6.13 -34.70
C ASN A 475 -15.17 -4.64 -34.21
N PHE A 476 -15.30 -3.75 -35.20
CA PHE A 476 -15.19 -2.31 -34.97
C PHE A 476 -16.27 -1.70 -34.06
N PRO A 477 -17.57 -2.13 -34.14
CA PRO A 477 -18.60 -1.60 -33.24
C PRO A 477 -18.31 -1.91 -31.75
N GLU A 478 -17.83 -3.11 -31.48
CA GLU A 478 -17.48 -3.51 -30.11
C GLU A 478 -16.21 -2.81 -29.62
N ALA A 479 -15.22 -2.66 -30.51
CA ALA A 479 -14.02 -1.86 -30.21
C ALA A 479 -14.37 -0.43 -29.80
N GLU A 480 -15.22 0.26 -30.60
CA GLU A 480 -15.70 1.59 -30.30
C GLU A 480 -16.39 1.67 -28.93
N ARG A 481 -17.31 0.74 -28.67
CA ARG A 481 -18.07 0.68 -27.40
C ARG A 481 -17.17 0.56 -26.18
N ILE A 482 -16.18 -0.34 -26.23
CA ILE A 482 -15.26 -0.59 -25.11
C ILE A 482 -14.32 0.61 -24.89
N LEU A 483 -13.78 1.20 -25.97
CA LEU A 483 -12.88 2.33 -25.88
C LEU A 483 -13.60 3.59 -25.36
N LEU A 484 -14.84 3.83 -25.76
CA LEU A 484 -15.65 4.91 -25.20
C LEU A 484 -15.96 4.70 -23.72
N LYS A 485 -16.24 3.45 -23.29
CA LYS A 485 -16.40 3.09 -21.86
C LYS A 485 -15.14 3.43 -21.05
N LEU A 486 -13.95 3.24 -21.62
CA LEU A 486 -12.69 3.66 -21.00
C LEU A 486 -12.67 5.17 -20.76
N VAL A 487 -12.96 5.95 -21.81
CA VAL A 487 -12.95 7.41 -21.74
C VAL A 487 -13.99 7.97 -20.76
N GLU A 488 -15.16 7.34 -20.67
CA GLU A 488 -16.20 7.72 -19.71
C GLU A 488 -15.78 7.48 -18.26
N ARG A 489 -15.10 6.35 -17.99
CA ARG A 489 -14.67 5.99 -16.64
C ARG A 489 -13.42 6.72 -16.20
N ASN A 490 -12.51 7.03 -17.12
CA ASN A 490 -11.22 7.65 -16.82
C ASN A 490 -10.88 8.77 -17.83
N PRO A 491 -11.64 9.88 -17.82
CA PRO A 491 -11.45 10.95 -18.80
C PRO A 491 -10.12 11.70 -18.66
N SER A 492 -9.49 11.69 -17.50
CA SER A 492 -8.18 12.34 -17.28
C SER A 492 -7.00 11.37 -17.32
N GLY A 493 -7.22 10.11 -17.68
CA GLY A 493 -6.17 9.08 -17.73
C GLY A 493 -5.31 9.15 -18.99
N ASP A 494 -4.09 8.64 -18.88
CA ASP A 494 -3.07 8.67 -19.94
C ASP A 494 -3.46 7.93 -21.23
N LEU A 495 -4.49 7.08 -21.19
CA LEU A 495 -4.96 6.30 -22.33
C LEU A 495 -6.21 6.90 -23.01
N ALA A 496 -6.80 7.95 -22.44
CA ALA A 496 -8.09 8.47 -22.90
C ALA A 496 -8.00 9.08 -24.31
N ASP A 497 -6.95 9.79 -24.63
CA ASP A 497 -6.70 10.34 -25.96
C ASP A 497 -6.49 9.25 -27.01
N SER A 498 -5.67 8.24 -26.67
CA SER A 498 -5.41 7.09 -27.53
C SER A 498 -6.67 6.23 -27.74
N ALA A 499 -7.51 6.12 -26.70
CA ALA A 499 -8.80 5.42 -26.79
C ALA A 499 -9.77 6.17 -27.71
N LEU A 500 -9.86 7.51 -27.62
CA LEU A 500 -10.68 8.32 -28.51
C LEU A 500 -10.23 8.22 -29.95
N LEU A 501 -8.90 8.26 -30.20
CA LEU A 501 -8.37 8.08 -31.55
C LEU A 501 -8.80 6.73 -32.12
N LEU A 502 -8.55 5.65 -31.37
CA LEU A 502 -8.85 4.29 -31.84
C LEU A 502 -10.37 4.04 -31.98
N ALA A 503 -11.20 4.61 -31.10
CA ALA A 503 -12.65 4.57 -31.20
C ALA A 503 -13.14 5.29 -32.47
N GLY A 504 -12.60 6.46 -32.76
CA GLY A 504 -12.90 7.19 -33.99
C GLY A 504 -12.48 6.42 -35.25
N LEU A 505 -11.31 5.79 -35.24
CA LEU A 505 -10.84 4.94 -36.32
C LEU A 505 -11.75 3.71 -36.49
N ALA A 506 -12.21 3.08 -35.39
CA ALA A 506 -13.15 1.98 -35.42
C ALA A 506 -14.50 2.38 -36.04
N ALA A 507 -15.04 3.54 -35.63
CA ALA A 507 -16.25 4.11 -36.22
C ALA A 507 -16.06 4.39 -37.73
N SER A 508 -14.91 4.93 -38.14
CA SER A 508 -14.58 5.16 -39.55
C SER A 508 -14.56 3.86 -40.36
N LYS A 509 -13.98 2.79 -39.82
CA LYS A 509 -13.97 1.45 -40.46
C LYS A 509 -15.37 0.85 -40.56
N SER A 510 -16.26 1.16 -39.62
CA SER A 510 -17.68 0.81 -39.68
C SER A 510 -18.51 1.71 -40.62
N LYS A 511 -17.89 2.69 -41.28
CA LYS A 511 -18.51 3.75 -42.12
C LYS A 511 -19.45 4.67 -41.31
N GLU A 512 -19.34 4.72 -40.01
CA GLU A 512 -20.08 5.58 -39.09
C GLU A 512 -19.36 6.93 -38.92
N PHE A 513 -19.16 7.66 -40.01
CA PHE A 513 -18.30 8.84 -40.08
C PHE A 513 -18.71 9.96 -39.11
N VAL A 514 -20.01 10.11 -38.84
CA VAL A 514 -20.51 11.10 -37.86
C VAL A 514 -20.02 10.80 -36.45
N ARG A 515 -20.06 9.49 -36.04
CA ARG A 515 -19.53 9.05 -34.74
C ARG A 515 -18.02 9.19 -34.69
N ALA A 516 -17.32 8.86 -35.77
CA ALA A 516 -15.89 9.06 -35.89
C ALA A 516 -15.51 10.55 -35.66
N LEU A 517 -16.21 11.47 -36.30
CA LEU A 517 -16.00 12.91 -36.10
C LEU A 517 -16.24 13.34 -34.64
N SER A 518 -17.25 12.77 -33.99
CA SER A 518 -17.51 13.06 -32.57
C SER A 518 -16.31 12.67 -31.70
N CYS A 519 -15.73 11.49 -31.92
CA CYS A 519 -14.54 11.03 -31.18
C CYS A 519 -13.32 11.93 -31.43
N PHE A 520 -13.04 12.26 -32.72
CA PHE A 520 -11.89 13.12 -33.05
C PHE A 520 -12.06 14.53 -32.52
N ASN A 521 -13.27 15.11 -32.61
CA ASN A 521 -13.58 16.43 -32.05
C ASN A 521 -13.39 16.46 -30.54
N LYS A 522 -13.85 15.41 -29.84
CA LYS A 522 -13.68 15.26 -28.39
C LYS A 522 -12.19 15.18 -28.03
N LEU A 523 -11.41 14.40 -28.76
CA LEU A 523 -9.97 14.30 -28.56
C LEU A 523 -9.29 15.67 -28.65
N VAL A 524 -9.50 16.38 -29.77
CA VAL A 524 -8.85 17.67 -30.00
C VAL A 524 -9.28 18.74 -28.99
N LYS A 525 -10.54 18.71 -28.56
CA LYS A 525 -11.09 19.69 -27.62
C LYS A 525 -10.64 19.43 -26.18
N GLU A 526 -10.70 18.19 -25.74
CA GLU A 526 -10.47 17.83 -24.34
C GLU A 526 -9.00 17.51 -24.04
N TYR A 527 -8.21 17.11 -25.07
CA TYR A 527 -6.80 16.75 -24.93
C TYR A 527 -5.90 17.59 -25.87
N PRO A 528 -5.87 18.93 -25.73
CA PRO A 528 -5.18 19.82 -26.67
C PRO A 528 -3.66 19.67 -26.69
N GLN A 529 -3.08 18.98 -25.72
CA GLN A 529 -1.65 18.70 -25.64
C GLN A 529 -1.29 17.25 -26.06
N SER A 530 -2.26 16.47 -26.51
CA SER A 530 -2.01 15.10 -26.93
C SER A 530 -1.10 15.03 -28.16
N PRO A 531 -0.08 14.13 -28.16
CA PRO A 531 0.72 13.88 -29.34
C PRO A 531 -0.07 13.23 -30.50
N ARG A 532 -1.31 12.80 -30.24
CA ARG A 532 -2.20 12.16 -31.21
C ARG A 532 -3.03 13.13 -32.03
N ILE A 533 -2.91 14.44 -31.78
CA ILE A 533 -3.69 15.46 -32.49
C ILE A 533 -3.48 15.41 -34.02
N PRO A 534 -2.24 15.31 -34.56
CA PRO A 534 -2.06 15.24 -36.02
C PRO A 534 -2.76 14.00 -36.62
N GLU A 535 -2.67 12.85 -35.98
CA GLU A 535 -3.34 11.61 -36.41
C GLU A 535 -4.86 11.75 -36.38
N ALA A 536 -5.39 12.32 -35.28
CA ALA A 536 -6.83 12.55 -35.12
C ALA A 536 -7.35 13.54 -36.15
N ARG A 537 -6.63 14.63 -36.41
CA ARG A 537 -6.98 15.62 -37.43
C ARG A 537 -6.94 15.04 -38.85
N PHE A 538 -5.95 14.21 -39.14
CA PHE A 538 -5.86 13.53 -40.43
C PHE A 538 -7.06 12.59 -40.64
N ALA A 539 -7.35 11.74 -39.68
CA ALA A 539 -8.50 10.83 -39.70
C ALA A 539 -9.84 11.60 -39.74
N GLN A 540 -9.93 12.76 -39.06
CA GLN A 540 -11.07 13.66 -39.13
C GLN A 540 -11.29 14.19 -40.55
N ALA A 541 -10.23 14.63 -41.21
CA ALA A 541 -10.31 15.11 -42.58
C ALA A 541 -10.72 13.99 -43.55
N GLU A 542 -10.25 12.75 -43.34
CA GLU A 542 -10.71 11.59 -44.12
C GLU A 542 -12.20 11.32 -43.90
N ALA A 543 -12.69 11.35 -42.68
CA ALA A 543 -14.11 11.15 -42.37
C ALA A 543 -14.99 12.28 -42.97
N MET A 544 -14.51 13.54 -42.94
CA MET A 544 -15.21 14.68 -43.58
C MET A 544 -15.26 14.52 -45.09
N THR A 545 -14.19 14.00 -45.69
CA THR A 545 -14.15 13.74 -47.16
C THR A 545 -15.21 12.69 -47.55
N GLU A 546 -15.37 11.63 -46.78
CA GLU A 546 -16.40 10.60 -47.00
C GLU A 546 -17.83 11.15 -46.82
N LEU A 547 -18.00 12.16 -45.99
CA LEU A 547 -19.28 12.91 -45.85
C LEU A 547 -19.45 14.02 -46.86
N ALA A 548 -18.57 14.15 -47.86
CA ALA A 548 -18.53 15.18 -48.87
C ALA A 548 -18.33 16.62 -48.33
N ASP A 549 -17.89 16.81 -47.09
CA ASP A 549 -17.47 18.11 -46.57
C ASP A 549 -16.00 18.37 -46.90
N LEU A 550 -15.76 18.58 -48.19
CA LEU A 550 -14.40 18.80 -48.71
C LEU A 550 -13.80 20.11 -48.23
N THR A 551 -14.63 21.11 -47.99
CA THR A 551 -14.16 22.43 -47.50
C THR A 551 -13.70 22.35 -46.06
N GLY A 552 -14.49 21.68 -45.21
CA GLY A 552 -14.10 21.40 -43.83
C GLY A 552 -12.83 20.54 -43.74
N ALA A 553 -12.72 19.51 -44.59
CA ALA A 553 -11.53 18.67 -44.66
C ALA A 553 -10.26 19.48 -44.99
N ILE A 554 -10.34 20.43 -45.96
CA ILE A 554 -9.22 21.31 -46.32
C ILE A 554 -8.76 22.12 -45.07
N LEU A 555 -9.71 22.72 -44.34
CA LEU A 555 -9.37 23.49 -43.12
C LEU A 555 -8.67 22.67 -42.06
N VAL A 556 -9.13 21.45 -41.83
CA VAL A 556 -8.53 20.56 -40.89
C VAL A 556 -7.12 20.11 -41.30
N LEU A 557 -6.91 19.84 -42.60
CA LEU A 557 -5.58 19.51 -43.14
C LEU A 557 -4.64 20.72 -43.05
N ASP A 558 -5.14 21.95 -43.27
CA ASP A 558 -4.35 23.16 -43.07
C ASP A 558 -3.90 23.33 -41.59
N GLU A 559 -4.71 22.91 -40.63
CA GLU A 559 -4.26 22.91 -39.22
C GLU A 559 -3.07 21.98 -38.98
N ILE A 560 -3.03 20.80 -39.58
CA ILE A 560 -1.87 19.89 -39.48
C ILE A 560 -0.64 20.58 -40.04
N ILE A 561 -0.76 21.13 -41.25
CA ILE A 561 0.35 21.75 -41.98
C ILE A 561 0.93 22.93 -41.21
N LEU A 562 0.06 23.78 -40.63
CA LEU A 562 0.46 25.02 -39.97
C LEU A 562 0.87 24.84 -38.50
N LYS A 563 0.17 23.99 -37.76
CA LYS A 563 0.38 23.85 -36.33
C LYS A 563 1.31 22.68 -35.97
N HIS A 564 1.49 21.71 -36.89
CA HIS A 564 2.30 20.51 -36.65
C HIS A 564 3.27 20.26 -37.82
N PRO A 565 4.10 21.24 -38.20
CA PRO A 565 4.98 21.13 -39.37
C PRO A 565 6.01 20.02 -39.29
N GLU A 566 6.34 19.57 -38.06
CA GLU A 566 7.27 18.47 -37.80
C GLU A 566 6.61 17.07 -37.90
N SER A 567 5.30 17.00 -38.14
CA SER A 567 4.60 15.72 -38.20
C SER A 567 4.90 14.97 -39.50
N ASP A 568 5.13 13.68 -39.39
CA ASP A 568 5.30 12.79 -40.55
C ASP A 568 4.06 12.72 -41.46
N LEU A 569 2.92 13.26 -40.99
CA LEU A 569 1.67 13.32 -41.75
C LEU A 569 1.58 14.54 -42.68
N VAL A 570 2.49 15.50 -42.58
CA VAL A 570 2.44 16.74 -43.37
C VAL A 570 2.44 16.47 -44.90
N PRO A 571 3.27 15.57 -45.45
CA PRO A 571 3.20 15.25 -46.88
C PRO A 571 1.85 14.62 -47.27
N ALA A 572 1.32 13.73 -46.45
CA ALA A 572 0.00 13.12 -46.66
C ALA A 572 -1.13 14.15 -46.58
N ALA A 573 -1.03 15.09 -45.63
CA ALA A 573 -2.00 16.19 -45.47
C ALA A 573 -2.04 17.09 -46.72
N TRP A 574 -0.89 17.48 -47.24
CA TRP A 574 -0.83 18.22 -48.50
C TRP A 574 -1.44 17.44 -49.68
N GLY A 575 -1.13 16.13 -49.77
CA GLY A 575 -1.69 15.25 -50.79
C GLY A 575 -3.21 15.15 -50.71
N ARG A 576 -3.76 14.93 -49.52
CA ARG A 576 -5.23 14.89 -49.27
C ARG A 576 -5.90 16.24 -49.51
N LYS A 577 -5.26 17.36 -49.12
CA LYS A 577 -5.73 18.70 -49.43
C LYS A 577 -5.87 18.90 -50.93
N GLY A 578 -4.84 18.50 -51.71
CA GLY A 578 -4.90 18.53 -53.17
C GLY A 578 -6.03 17.67 -53.73
N ASP A 579 -6.31 16.48 -53.17
CA ASP A 579 -7.41 15.60 -53.58
C ASP A 579 -8.78 16.28 -53.35
N CYS A 580 -8.99 16.91 -52.19
CA CYS A 580 -10.22 17.66 -51.89
C CYS A 580 -10.38 18.86 -52.86
N GLN A 581 -9.29 19.61 -53.11
CA GLN A 581 -9.30 20.73 -54.05
C GLN A 581 -9.58 20.28 -55.49
N PHE A 582 -9.00 19.14 -55.91
CA PHE A 582 -9.26 18.54 -57.24
C PHE A 582 -10.75 18.21 -57.40
N THR A 583 -11.36 17.57 -56.40
CA THR A 583 -12.79 17.21 -56.46
C THR A 583 -13.68 18.46 -56.51
N LEU A 584 -13.34 19.51 -55.75
CA LEU A 584 -14.05 20.80 -55.80
C LEU A 584 -13.86 21.55 -57.15
N GLY A 585 -12.78 21.19 -57.90
CA GLY A 585 -12.45 21.78 -59.21
C GLY A 585 -13.56 21.58 -60.26
N GLU A 586 -14.40 20.57 -60.15
CA GLU A 586 -15.54 20.36 -61.06
C GLU A 586 -16.55 21.51 -60.98
N LYS A 587 -16.70 22.11 -59.78
CA LYS A 587 -17.59 23.27 -59.57
C LYS A 587 -16.88 24.59 -59.76
N ASN A 588 -15.59 24.68 -59.55
CA ASN A 588 -14.77 25.90 -59.62
C ASN A 588 -13.36 25.55 -60.13
N HIS A 589 -13.08 25.86 -61.38
CA HIS A 589 -11.80 25.56 -62.07
C HIS A 589 -10.57 26.12 -61.38
N LYS A 590 -10.69 27.21 -60.61
CA LYS A 590 -9.57 27.76 -59.82
C LYS A 590 -9.05 26.74 -58.78
N ARG A 591 -9.92 25.86 -58.29
CA ARG A 591 -9.52 24.80 -57.35
C ARG A 591 -8.53 23.80 -57.94
N TYR A 592 -8.53 23.57 -59.27
CA TYR A 592 -7.50 22.76 -59.91
C TYR A 592 -6.12 23.39 -59.84
N GLU A 593 -6.02 24.73 -59.92
CA GLU A 593 -4.75 25.45 -59.77
C GLU A 593 -4.25 25.36 -58.33
N GLU A 594 -5.14 25.51 -57.33
CA GLU A 594 -4.82 25.33 -55.93
C GLU A 594 -4.37 23.88 -55.63
N ALA A 595 -4.98 22.88 -56.26
CA ALA A 595 -4.58 21.48 -56.13
C ALA A 595 -3.15 21.24 -56.70
N ILE A 596 -2.82 21.87 -57.85
CA ILE A 596 -1.48 21.80 -58.41
C ILE A 596 -0.45 22.31 -57.41
N GLU A 597 -0.70 23.44 -56.75
CA GLU A 597 0.24 23.97 -55.75
C GLU A 597 0.37 23.04 -54.55
N SER A 598 -0.73 22.45 -54.06
CA SER A 598 -0.70 21.48 -52.95
C SER A 598 0.12 20.26 -53.30
N TYR A 599 -0.02 19.69 -54.51
CA TYR A 599 0.77 18.55 -54.96
C TYR A 599 2.25 18.91 -55.21
N ARG A 600 2.56 20.13 -55.65
CA ARG A 600 3.94 20.62 -55.79
C ARG A 600 4.69 20.63 -54.46
N VAL A 601 3.99 21.00 -53.37
CA VAL A 601 4.58 21.02 -52.04
C VAL A 601 4.91 19.58 -51.60
N VAL A 602 4.06 18.58 -51.85
CA VAL A 602 4.35 17.18 -51.54
C VAL A 602 5.70 16.72 -52.08
N ARG A 603 5.99 17.11 -53.36
CA ARG A 603 7.28 16.79 -53.97
C ARG A 603 8.45 17.54 -53.32
N GLY A 604 8.24 18.79 -52.91
CA GLY A 604 9.28 19.63 -52.31
C GLY A 604 9.64 19.30 -50.86
N ILE A 605 8.83 18.53 -50.16
CA ILE A 605 9.06 18.23 -48.74
C ILE A 605 10.22 17.23 -48.60
N ALA A 606 11.22 17.58 -47.79
CA ALA A 606 12.34 16.70 -47.45
C ALA A 606 11.85 15.40 -46.77
N GLY A 607 12.19 14.22 -47.33
CA GLY A 607 11.74 12.94 -46.83
C GLY A 607 10.47 12.37 -47.45
N ALA A 608 9.83 13.11 -48.42
CA ALA A 608 8.74 12.53 -49.19
C ALA A 608 9.19 11.29 -49.95
N ARG A 609 8.39 10.21 -49.87
CA ARG A 609 8.68 8.97 -50.57
C ARG A 609 8.61 9.20 -52.07
N SER A 610 9.46 8.49 -52.81
CA SER A 610 9.45 8.63 -54.28
C SER A 610 8.13 8.23 -54.90
N ASP A 611 7.39 7.27 -54.39
CA ASP A 611 6.05 6.88 -54.83
C ASP A 611 5.00 7.99 -54.60
N LEU A 612 5.09 8.72 -53.44
CA LEU A 612 4.25 9.89 -53.18
C LEU A 612 4.58 11.05 -54.16
N ALA A 613 5.85 11.22 -54.49
CA ALA A 613 6.25 12.22 -55.47
C ALA A 613 5.66 11.91 -56.86
N LEU A 614 5.77 10.65 -57.35
CA LEU A 614 5.16 10.23 -58.62
C LEU A 614 3.63 10.36 -58.60
N GLN A 615 3.00 10.03 -57.51
CA GLN A 615 1.55 10.23 -57.31
C GLN A 615 1.18 11.72 -57.46
N ALA A 616 1.91 12.59 -56.78
CA ALA A 616 1.67 14.04 -56.83
C ALA A 616 1.84 14.58 -58.27
N GLU A 617 2.94 14.21 -58.97
CA GLU A 617 3.20 14.62 -60.33
C GLU A 617 2.13 14.11 -61.33
N TYR A 618 1.66 12.85 -61.14
CA TYR A 618 0.53 12.34 -61.93
C TYR A 618 -0.74 13.17 -61.68
N LYS A 619 -1.05 13.49 -60.43
CA LYS A 619 -2.24 14.27 -60.07
C LYS A 619 -2.16 15.71 -60.59
N ILE A 620 -0.96 16.32 -60.64
CA ILE A 620 -0.72 17.59 -61.33
C ILE A 620 -1.13 17.49 -62.81
N GLY A 621 -0.68 16.43 -63.51
CA GLY A 621 -1.08 16.16 -64.88
C GLY A 621 -2.60 16.09 -65.05
N ARG A 622 -3.31 15.40 -64.15
CA ARG A 622 -4.78 15.34 -64.14
C ARG A 622 -5.45 16.72 -63.96
N CYS A 623 -4.88 17.55 -63.07
CA CYS A 623 -5.38 18.94 -62.93
C CYS A 623 -5.20 19.75 -64.20
N LEU A 624 -4.05 19.63 -64.89
CA LEU A 624 -3.76 20.31 -66.15
C LEU A 624 -4.71 19.86 -67.25
N GLU A 625 -5.04 18.57 -67.36
CA GLU A 625 -6.07 18.09 -68.28
C GLU A 625 -7.42 18.77 -68.01
N LYS A 626 -7.89 18.78 -66.75
CA LYS A 626 -9.16 19.39 -66.35
C LYS A 626 -9.21 20.92 -66.61
N LEU A 627 -8.04 21.58 -66.62
CA LEU A 627 -7.91 22.98 -67.00
C LEU A 627 -7.82 23.18 -68.52
N GLY A 628 -7.90 22.11 -69.34
CA GLY A 628 -7.75 22.17 -70.79
C GLY A 628 -6.30 22.41 -71.26
N ARG A 629 -5.31 22.39 -70.36
CA ARG A 629 -3.89 22.64 -70.65
C ARG A 629 -3.22 21.31 -71.06
N THR A 630 -3.72 20.70 -72.15
CA THR A 630 -3.35 19.33 -72.55
C THR A 630 -1.90 19.15 -72.96
N ASP A 631 -1.22 20.21 -73.52
CA ASP A 631 0.22 20.15 -73.82
C ASP A 631 1.05 20.05 -72.53
N GLN A 632 0.71 20.87 -71.56
CA GLN A 632 1.37 20.86 -70.27
C GLN A 632 1.10 19.53 -69.51
N ALA A 633 -0.10 18.98 -69.61
CA ALA A 633 -0.45 17.70 -69.03
C ALA A 633 0.39 16.55 -69.63
N LEU A 634 0.53 16.50 -70.97
CA LEU A 634 1.32 15.53 -71.68
C LEU A 634 2.81 15.61 -71.28
N GLN A 635 3.35 16.84 -71.26
CA GLN A 635 4.71 17.10 -70.82
C GLN A 635 4.90 16.66 -69.35
N GLN A 636 3.94 16.95 -68.47
CA GLN A 636 3.94 16.59 -67.04
C GLN A 636 3.99 15.05 -66.84
N TYR A 637 3.12 14.32 -67.54
CA TYR A 637 3.12 12.87 -67.50
C TYR A 637 4.42 12.24 -67.96
N TYR A 638 4.95 12.73 -69.12
CA TYR A 638 6.13 12.18 -69.70
C TYR A 638 7.39 12.54 -68.91
N GLU A 639 7.64 13.83 -68.69
CA GLU A 639 8.91 14.30 -68.11
C GLU A 639 8.96 14.16 -66.59
N LYS A 640 7.84 14.23 -65.90
CA LYS A 640 7.82 14.27 -64.41
C LYS A 640 7.39 12.93 -63.78
N VAL A 641 6.73 12.05 -64.53
CA VAL A 641 6.31 10.74 -64.02
C VAL A 641 7.03 9.59 -64.76
N MET A 642 6.91 9.57 -66.11
CA MET A 642 7.41 8.41 -66.87
C MET A 642 8.96 8.36 -66.92
N ILE A 643 9.64 9.43 -67.26
CA ILE A 643 11.10 9.47 -67.32
C ILE A 643 11.73 9.14 -65.98
N PRO A 644 11.38 9.81 -64.88
CA PRO A 644 11.96 9.49 -63.56
C PRO A 644 11.74 8.04 -63.14
N TYR A 645 10.54 7.49 -63.42
CA TYR A 645 10.27 6.08 -63.13
C TYR A 645 11.19 5.16 -63.94
N LEU A 646 11.35 5.38 -65.24
CA LEU A 646 12.19 4.56 -66.11
C LEU A 646 13.67 4.69 -65.74
N ASP A 647 14.17 5.88 -65.42
CA ASP A 647 15.54 6.12 -64.96
C ASP A 647 15.86 5.35 -63.67
N GLU A 648 14.92 5.29 -62.72
CA GLU A 648 15.09 4.55 -61.49
C GLU A 648 14.97 3.02 -61.72
N LEU A 649 14.09 2.60 -62.63
CA LEU A 649 13.95 1.20 -63.03
C LEU A 649 15.26 0.70 -63.66
N GLU A 650 15.92 1.45 -64.53
CA GLU A 650 17.24 1.13 -65.10
C GLU A 650 18.32 1.01 -64.05
N LYS A 651 18.24 1.77 -62.95
CA LYS A 651 19.11 1.70 -61.79
C LYS A 651 18.73 0.57 -60.79
N GLY A 652 17.69 -0.22 -61.09
CA GLY A 652 17.23 -1.35 -60.25
C GLY A 652 16.56 -0.92 -58.93
N ARG A 653 16.04 0.33 -58.81
CA ARG A 653 15.56 0.87 -57.53
C ARG A 653 14.04 0.92 -57.38
N TRP A 654 13.28 0.70 -58.39
CA TRP A 654 11.82 0.78 -58.35
C TRP A 654 11.15 -0.60 -58.40
N HIS A 655 10.68 -1.06 -57.23
CA HIS A 655 10.04 -2.37 -57.13
C HIS A 655 8.69 -2.35 -56.43
N ASN A 656 8.15 -1.19 -55.99
CA ASN A 656 6.86 -1.14 -55.28
C ASN A 656 5.67 -1.01 -56.23
N GLU A 657 4.58 -1.65 -55.93
CA GLU A 657 3.36 -1.65 -56.74
C GLU A 657 2.71 -0.27 -56.87
N SER A 658 2.93 0.64 -55.89
CA SER A 658 2.41 2.00 -55.95
C SER A 658 3.06 2.82 -57.10
N SER A 659 4.37 2.78 -57.24
CA SER A 659 5.11 3.47 -58.31
C SER A 659 4.78 2.95 -59.67
N LYS A 660 4.66 1.61 -59.85
CA LYS A 660 4.19 0.95 -61.07
C LYS A 660 2.79 1.47 -61.46
N THR A 661 1.90 1.62 -60.52
CA THR A 661 0.54 2.12 -60.73
C THR A 661 0.55 3.54 -61.28
N TRP A 662 1.34 4.45 -60.67
CA TRP A 662 1.37 5.86 -61.09
C TRP A 662 2.04 6.03 -62.47
N PHE A 663 3.12 5.29 -62.72
CA PHE A 663 3.76 5.24 -64.07
C PHE A 663 2.75 4.78 -65.13
N THR A 664 2.08 3.65 -64.89
CA THR A 664 1.10 3.09 -65.81
C THR A 664 -0.03 4.10 -66.09
N ARG A 665 -0.60 4.67 -65.06
CA ARG A 665 -1.69 5.68 -65.18
C ARG A 665 -1.21 6.88 -65.99
N ALA A 666 -0.01 7.37 -65.78
CA ALA A 666 0.56 8.52 -66.54
C ALA A 666 0.73 8.16 -68.00
N ALA A 667 1.24 6.99 -68.34
CA ALA A 667 1.43 6.52 -69.68
C ALA A 667 0.12 6.35 -70.44
N PHE A 668 -0.91 5.77 -69.80
CA PHE A 668 -2.24 5.67 -70.42
C PHE A 668 -2.90 7.02 -70.59
N SER A 669 -2.83 7.94 -69.62
CA SER A 669 -3.34 9.29 -69.76
C SER A 669 -2.63 10.08 -70.86
N ALA A 670 -1.31 9.93 -70.99
CA ALA A 670 -0.56 10.53 -72.10
C ALA A 670 -1.01 9.97 -73.47
N ALA A 671 -1.26 8.64 -73.55
CA ALA A 671 -1.77 8.01 -74.74
C ALA A 671 -3.18 8.50 -75.07
N ASP A 672 -4.09 8.68 -74.09
CA ASP A 672 -5.41 9.24 -74.29
C ASP A 672 -5.38 10.66 -74.94
N ILE A 673 -4.47 11.51 -74.41
CA ILE A 673 -4.28 12.86 -75.01
C ILE A 673 -3.82 12.78 -76.46
N LEU A 674 -2.83 11.91 -76.76
CA LEU A 674 -2.28 11.77 -78.08
C LEU A 674 -3.30 11.15 -79.06
N GLU A 675 -4.07 10.14 -78.66
CA GLU A 675 -5.17 9.60 -79.45
C GLU A 675 -6.25 10.67 -79.78
N SER A 676 -6.61 11.50 -78.80
CA SER A 676 -7.57 12.61 -78.99
C SER A 676 -7.10 13.58 -80.03
N ARG A 677 -5.80 13.73 -80.20
CA ARG A 677 -5.15 14.63 -81.24
C ARG A 677 -4.86 13.90 -82.54
N ARG A 678 -5.22 12.65 -82.65
CA ARG A 678 -4.90 11.77 -83.76
C ARG A 678 -3.41 11.55 -83.99
N ASP A 679 -2.57 11.76 -82.95
CA ASP A 679 -1.14 11.35 -82.98
C ASP A 679 -1.00 9.88 -82.52
N TRP A 680 -1.36 9.01 -83.46
CA TRP A 680 -1.38 7.56 -83.24
C TRP A 680 -0.01 6.99 -82.97
N GLU A 681 1.04 7.52 -83.64
CA GLU A 681 2.41 7.09 -83.41
C GLU A 681 2.92 7.50 -82.03
N GLY A 682 2.60 8.71 -81.62
CA GLY A 682 2.91 9.17 -80.25
C GLY A 682 2.25 8.32 -79.19
N ALA A 683 0.96 8.00 -79.35
CA ALA A 683 0.23 7.14 -78.44
C ALA A 683 0.85 5.74 -78.29
N VAL A 684 1.23 5.15 -79.45
CA VAL A 684 1.89 3.85 -79.47
C VAL A 684 3.27 3.92 -78.78
N ARG A 685 4.04 5.00 -78.96
CA ARG A 685 5.32 5.19 -78.25
C ARG A 685 5.15 5.23 -76.75
N MET A 686 4.11 5.92 -76.21
CA MET A 686 3.84 5.97 -74.75
C MET A 686 3.47 4.58 -74.23
N LEU A 687 2.60 3.84 -74.89
CA LEU A 687 2.14 2.53 -74.49
C LEU A 687 3.28 1.45 -74.59
N ARG A 688 4.20 1.58 -75.54
CA ARG A 688 5.40 0.72 -75.59
C ARG A 688 6.26 0.82 -74.34
N ARG A 689 6.40 2.01 -73.75
CA ARG A 689 7.14 2.16 -72.51
C ARG A 689 6.51 1.36 -71.35
N VAL A 690 5.18 1.15 -71.40
CA VAL A 690 4.49 0.28 -70.42
C VAL A 690 4.78 -1.18 -70.67
N THR A 691 4.84 -1.63 -71.94
CA THR A 691 5.16 -3.03 -72.27
C THR A 691 6.61 -3.40 -71.97
N GLU A 692 7.52 -2.39 -72.00
CA GLU A 692 8.97 -2.56 -71.72
C GLU A 692 9.30 -2.50 -70.23
N ALA A 693 8.38 -2.01 -69.39
CA ALA A 693 8.66 -1.66 -67.99
C ALA A 693 8.30 -2.73 -66.96
N ASP A 694 7.97 -3.97 -67.36
CA ASP A 694 7.56 -5.07 -66.48
C ASP A 694 6.52 -4.66 -65.41
N VAL A 695 5.45 -4.08 -65.89
CA VAL A 695 4.29 -3.69 -65.02
C VAL A 695 3.05 -4.56 -65.29
N PRO A 696 2.17 -4.75 -64.35
CA PRO A 696 0.97 -5.60 -64.53
C PRO A 696 0.11 -5.27 -65.75
N ALA A 697 0.05 -3.97 -66.15
CA ALA A 697 -0.75 -3.49 -67.25
C ALA A 697 -0.05 -3.61 -68.64
N ALA A 698 1.07 -4.28 -68.73
CA ALA A 698 1.80 -4.46 -70.02
C ALA A 698 0.91 -5.12 -71.08
N ARG A 699 0.09 -6.11 -70.70
CA ARG A 699 -0.83 -6.79 -71.63
C ARG A 699 -1.96 -5.87 -72.13
N ASP A 700 -2.49 -5.04 -71.26
CA ASP A 700 -3.53 -4.05 -71.64
C ASP A 700 -2.97 -3.02 -72.60
N ALA A 701 -1.71 -2.62 -72.38
CA ALA A 701 -0.99 -1.70 -73.29
C ALA A 701 -0.76 -2.35 -74.65
N GLU A 702 -0.38 -3.64 -74.71
CA GLU A 702 -0.23 -4.40 -75.95
C GLU A 702 -1.53 -4.49 -76.75
N ASP A 703 -2.62 -4.81 -76.05
CA ASP A 703 -3.93 -4.92 -76.67
C ASP A 703 -4.39 -3.58 -77.24
N ARG A 704 -4.11 -2.51 -76.53
CA ARG A 704 -4.41 -1.11 -76.97
C ARG A 704 -3.56 -0.73 -78.20
N ILE A 705 -2.26 -1.07 -78.16
CA ILE A 705 -1.37 -0.85 -79.34
C ILE A 705 -1.89 -1.58 -80.58
N ARG A 706 -2.31 -2.86 -80.43
CA ARG A 706 -2.88 -3.66 -81.53
C ARG A 706 -4.15 -2.99 -82.06
N ARG A 707 -5.02 -2.50 -81.24
CA ARG A 707 -6.25 -1.82 -81.62
C ARG A 707 -5.92 -0.53 -82.39
N ILE A 708 -5.07 0.36 -81.86
CA ILE A 708 -4.66 1.62 -82.51
C ILE A 708 -4.12 1.35 -83.88
N LYS A 709 -3.22 0.36 -84.03
CA LYS A 709 -2.59 0.02 -85.29
C LYS A 709 -3.61 -0.56 -86.28
N SER A 710 -4.58 -1.38 -85.86
CA SER A 710 -5.55 -1.97 -86.74
C SER A 710 -6.58 -0.97 -87.24
N GLU A 711 -7.06 -0.11 -86.36
CA GLU A 711 -8.07 0.93 -86.70
C GLU A 711 -7.47 2.08 -87.52
N ASN A 712 -6.21 2.35 -87.43
CA ASN A 712 -5.49 3.47 -88.09
C ASN A 712 -4.30 2.98 -88.92
N TRP A 713 -4.41 1.84 -89.54
CA TRP A 713 -3.32 1.13 -90.19
C TRP A 713 -2.59 1.99 -91.29
N TRP A 714 -3.32 2.89 -91.97
CA TRP A 714 -2.73 3.79 -92.98
C TRP A 714 -1.70 4.79 -92.44
N ASN A 715 -1.80 5.17 -91.16
CA ASN A 715 -0.82 6.07 -90.53
C ASN A 715 0.54 5.38 -90.27
N PHE A 716 0.53 4.05 -90.21
CA PHE A 716 1.72 3.23 -89.95
C PHE A 716 2.32 2.62 -91.20
N LEU A 717 1.77 2.89 -92.41
CA LEU A 717 2.32 2.39 -93.67
C LEU A 717 3.67 3.02 -94.03
N ASN A 718 3.95 4.27 -93.63
CA ASN A 718 5.17 5.00 -93.94
C ASN A 718 6.17 5.04 -92.80
N SER A 719 5.85 4.57 -91.65
CA SER A 719 6.76 4.44 -90.51
C SER A 719 7.44 3.06 -90.57
N GLY A 720 8.37 2.95 -91.48
CA GLY A 720 9.10 1.72 -91.74
C GLY A 720 9.91 1.21 -90.54
N GLY A 721 9.61 -0.01 -90.15
CA GLY A 721 10.46 -0.86 -89.35
C GLY A 721 10.12 -0.89 -87.86
#